data_5ae8778ef9fc7e414d5ddece57e24229
#
_entry.id   5ae8778ef9fc7e414d5ddece57e24229
#
_cell.length_a   1.000
_cell.length_b   1.000
_cell.length_c   1.000
_cell.angle_alpha   90.00
_cell.angle_beta   90.00
_cell.angle_gamma   90.00
#
_symmetry.space_group_name_H-M   'P 1'
#
loop_
_entity.id
_entity.type
_entity.pdbx_description
1 polymer ?
#
loop_
_entity_poly.entity_id
_entity_poly.type
_entity_poly.pdbx_seq_one_letter_code
_entity_poly.pdbx_strand_id
1 'polypeptide(L)'
;MRRFKRSKLLAPAGTFSQGAAALAAGADALYAGLPGFNARRMIDSGLSSMEEYLGLLDYTRERQAEFHCAVNILIKDNEVGKVMKAVSAVAKAGADVFIVQDYGLLLLLLKEFPGLTVHTSTQFAVDGSYGFSFLKKLGVRGVILPREADFDTIAGWRSTFPDLHLEAFVHGALCYSISGQCYFSAFIGGRSGNRGLCGQPCRRIYSHQGKKGHLFSCKDLSLYGEMGRILSLGLDYLKIEGRAKGEEYTAAIVRFYKEIMENDSTGRQDALDYIFNRGYTAGGMFQDPDILNSDYINHRGRLVGRIEGRRGEEQKIRLSAAVSSGDGVSLPRSGTGGLLSTGGGSGTTIPLPPGISGCEGEDVWKNSDARLKREFQWAREGGGDPPRRNFSYARKRNYRFPVKKAGAESLLYALTPPGITSLETASPRLCLVTALDSSGTGMHRKVAPSFRPEPDTCPPGEVFWVESWDHYAFFLSLGKECVPWWTMNIFNSLSAASFSRFVFSPEMEVQEILKNGSRSRGIVFCDGPIPLMRTRYPMITGEYRDERGHLFEGDASASPALLYNEKRLLAVDHLPALWNKTAGVLYDGSRDTPQVFRERVSLYLDLIEKVEQGGSARKEKEALKKMAPYTTGLYGEGVI
;
A
#
# COMPACT_ATOMS: atom_id res chain seq x y z
N MET A 1 -23.18 -26.56 -15.50
CA MET A 1 -22.85 -25.12 -15.32
C MET A 1 -23.03 -24.75 -13.85
N ARG A 2 -21.95 -24.53 -13.07
CA ARG A 2 -22.07 -23.94 -11.73
C ARG A 2 -22.56 -22.49 -11.93
N ARG A 3 -23.72 -22.14 -11.38
CA ARG A 3 -24.14 -20.74 -11.27
C ARG A 3 -23.09 -20.03 -10.42
N PHE A 4 -22.23 -19.21 -11.00
CA PHE A 4 -21.35 -18.33 -10.25
C PHE A 4 -22.23 -17.43 -9.37
N LYS A 5 -21.89 -17.33 -8.10
CA LYS A 5 -22.53 -16.37 -7.18
C LYS A 5 -22.35 -14.97 -7.79
N ARG A 6 -23.42 -14.18 -7.84
CA ARG A 6 -23.34 -12.80 -8.38
C ARG A 6 -22.32 -12.01 -7.55
N SER A 7 -21.33 -11.42 -8.21
CA SER A 7 -20.37 -10.52 -7.57
C SER A 7 -21.09 -9.34 -6.90
N LYS A 8 -20.63 -8.92 -5.73
CA LYS A 8 -21.14 -7.76 -4.98
C LYS A 8 -20.29 -6.53 -5.27
N LEU A 9 -20.91 -5.37 -5.47
CA LEU A 9 -20.23 -4.09 -5.62
C LEU A 9 -19.96 -3.48 -4.25
N LEU A 10 -18.68 -3.35 -3.88
CA LEU A 10 -18.20 -2.85 -2.60
C LEU A 10 -17.74 -1.39 -2.74
N ALA A 11 -18.51 -0.46 -2.20
CA ALA A 11 -18.30 0.97 -2.33
C ALA A 11 -17.57 1.59 -1.12
N PRO A 12 -16.80 2.68 -1.33
CA PRO A 12 -16.13 3.39 -0.26
C PRO A 12 -17.10 4.26 0.55
N ALA A 13 -16.87 4.33 1.88
CA ALA A 13 -17.52 5.30 2.75
C ALA A 13 -16.45 5.99 3.63
N GLY A 14 -16.12 7.24 3.29
CA GLY A 14 -15.26 8.12 4.08
C GLY A 14 -16.05 9.04 4.98
N THR A 15 -17.30 9.36 4.60
CA THR A 15 -18.28 10.14 5.37
C THR A 15 -19.61 9.38 5.43
N PHE A 16 -20.49 9.77 6.33
CA PHE A 16 -21.85 9.22 6.38
C PHE A 16 -22.60 9.48 5.06
N SER A 17 -22.57 10.73 4.58
CA SER A 17 -23.22 11.14 3.33
C SER A 17 -22.69 10.37 2.11
N GLN A 18 -21.38 10.14 2.04
CA GLN A 18 -20.78 9.31 0.98
C GLN A 18 -21.30 7.87 1.01
N GLY A 19 -21.40 7.25 2.19
CA GLY A 19 -21.94 5.91 2.34
C GLY A 19 -23.42 5.84 1.97
N ALA A 20 -24.22 6.83 2.41
CA ALA A 20 -25.64 6.93 2.07
C ALA A 20 -25.85 7.08 0.55
N ALA A 21 -25.06 7.93 -0.10
CA ALA A 21 -25.09 8.12 -1.55
C ALA A 21 -24.69 6.83 -2.31
N ALA A 22 -23.69 6.10 -1.84
CA ALA A 22 -23.29 4.81 -2.42
C ALA A 22 -24.42 3.77 -2.37
N LEU A 23 -25.10 3.64 -1.23
CA LEU A 23 -26.23 2.73 -1.07
C LEU A 23 -27.41 3.11 -1.97
N ALA A 24 -27.74 4.41 -2.00
CA ALA A 24 -28.80 4.93 -2.87
C ALA A 24 -28.49 4.73 -4.37
N ALA A 25 -27.21 4.72 -4.74
CA ALA A 25 -26.75 4.40 -6.10
C ALA A 25 -26.76 2.89 -6.40
N GLY A 26 -26.98 2.02 -5.41
CA GLY A 26 -27.11 0.57 -5.58
C GLY A 26 -25.91 -0.27 -5.16
N ALA A 27 -25.03 0.23 -4.29
CA ALA A 27 -23.96 -0.57 -3.70
C ALA A 27 -24.50 -1.75 -2.89
N ASP A 28 -23.92 -2.94 -3.04
CA ASP A 28 -24.28 -4.15 -2.29
C ASP A 28 -23.61 -4.18 -0.91
N ALA A 29 -22.48 -3.49 -0.79
CA ALA A 29 -21.69 -3.41 0.44
C ALA A 29 -20.95 -2.07 0.56
N LEU A 30 -20.71 -1.61 1.79
CA LEU A 30 -19.84 -0.47 2.09
C LEU A 30 -18.57 -0.92 2.81
N TYR A 31 -17.43 -0.26 2.54
CA TYR A 31 -16.28 -0.37 3.41
C TYR A 31 -15.90 1.00 4.00
N ALA A 32 -15.73 1.04 5.30
CA ALA A 32 -15.33 2.23 6.05
C ALA A 32 -14.10 1.95 6.90
N GLY A 33 -13.24 2.95 7.02
CA GLY A 33 -12.05 2.86 7.88
C GLY A 33 -12.40 3.02 9.35
N LEU A 34 -11.96 2.10 10.22
CA LEU A 34 -12.14 2.24 11.66
C LEU A 34 -11.49 3.54 12.14
N PRO A 35 -12.19 4.41 12.89
CA PRO A 35 -11.64 5.66 13.38
C PRO A 35 -10.29 5.49 14.07
N GLY A 36 -9.27 6.24 13.64
CA GLY A 36 -7.90 6.17 14.15
C GLY A 36 -7.06 4.97 13.69
N PHE A 37 -7.63 3.94 13.05
CA PHE A 37 -6.94 2.69 12.70
C PHE A 37 -7.11 2.26 11.23
N ASN A 38 -7.00 3.19 10.30
CA ASN A 38 -7.18 2.90 8.87
C ASN A 38 -6.16 3.60 7.96
N ALA A 39 -5.99 3.09 6.73
CA ALA A 39 -5.01 3.54 5.75
C ALA A 39 -5.28 4.95 5.15
N ARG A 40 -6.30 5.67 5.59
CA ARG A 40 -6.63 7.05 5.21
C ARG A 40 -6.75 7.97 6.44
N ARG A 41 -6.08 7.63 7.51
CA ARG A 41 -6.09 8.31 8.81
C ARG A 41 -5.70 9.79 8.75
N MET A 42 -4.93 10.22 7.74
CA MET A 42 -4.58 11.63 7.51
C MET A 42 -5.70 12.46 6.89
N ILE A 43 -6.69 11.83 6.30
CA ILE A 43 -7.78 12.53 5.65
C ILE A 43 -8.85 12.69 6.70
N ASP A 44 -9.21 13.93 6.98
CA ASP A 44 -10.38 14.24 7.82
C ASP A 44 -11.63 13.81 7.05
N SER A 45 -12.05 12.58 7.30
CA SER A 45 -13.06 11.88 6.52
C SER A 45 -14.41 11.87 7.23
N GLY A 46 -14.77 12.84 8.05
CA GLY A 46 -16.10 12.95 8.62
C GLY A 46 -16.63 11.74 9.44
N LEU A 47 -16.03 10.54 9.32
CA LEU A 47 -16.25 9.40 10.21
C LEU A 47 -15.16 9.35 11.29
N SER A 48 -15.03 10.45 12.02
CA SER A 48 -13.96 10.63 13.03
C SER A 48 -14.34 10.05 14.39
N SER A 49 -15.64 9.94 14.68
CA SER A 49 -16.16 9.37 15.93
C SER A 49 -16.69 7.95 15.75
N MET A 50 -16.71 7.20 16.85
CA MET A 50 -17.30 5.86 16.85
C MET A 50 -18.83 5.91 16.75
N GLU A 51 -19.45 6.99 17.22
CA GLU A 51 -20.89 7.23 17.15
C GLU A 51 -21.33 7.35 15.68
N GLU A 52 -20.68 8.19 14.89
CA GLU A 52 -20.95 8.35 13.44
C GLU A 52 -20.67 7.07 12.68
N TYR A 53 -19.57 6.39 13.02
CA TYR A 53 -19.19 5.13 12.39
C TYR A 53 -20.25 4.03 12.61
N LEU A 54 -20.72 3.88 13.84
CA LEU A 54 -21.79 2.93 14.18
C LEU A 54 -23.14 3.35 13.60
N GLY A 55 -23.41 4.65 13.52
CA GLY A 55 -24.60 5.17 12.83
C GLY A 55 -24.61 4.78 11.34
N LEU A 56 -23.46 4.87 10.66
CA LEU A 56 -23.35 4.42 9.26
C LEU A 56 -23.53 2.89 9.13
N LEU A 57 -23.00 2.12 10.08
CA LEU A 57 -23.19 0.67 10.10
C LEU A 57 -24.67 0.31 10.25
N ASP A 58 -25.37 0.92 11.22
CA ASP A 58 -26.79 0.68 11.41
C ASP A 58 -27.61 1.07 10.15
N TYR A 59 -27.32 2.25 9.57
CA TYR A 59 -27.95 2.73 8.33
C TYR A 59 -27.74 1.76 7.15
N THR A 60 -26.54 1.15 7.07
CA THR A 60 -26.19 0.16 6.03
C THR A 60 -27.01 -1.11 6.20
N ARG A 61 -27.11 -1.61 7.44
CA ARG A 61 -27.87 -2.83 7.77
C ARG A 61 -29.37 -2.69 7.57
N GLU A 62 -29.95 -1.53 7.90
CA GLU A 62 -31.35 -1.22 7.64
C GLU A 62 -31.71 -1.34 6.15
N ARG A 63 -30.70 -1.12 5.27
CA ARG A 63 -30.82 -1.26 3.80
C ARG A 63 -30.40 -2.62 3.29
N GLN A 64 -30.21 -3.59 4.18
CA GLN A 64 -29.83 -4.98 3.85
C GLN A 64 -28.51 -5.07 3.04
N ALA A 65 -27.64 -4.08 3.18
CA ALA A 65 -26.30 -4.08 2.61
C ALA A 65 -25.26 -4.53 3.64
N GLU A 66 -24.13 -5.06 3.16
CA GLU A 66 -23.03 -5.50 4.02
C GLU A 66 -22.14 -4.33 4.45
N PHE A 67 -21.56 -4.42 5.63
CA PHE A 67 -20.65 -3.43 6.17
C PHE A 67 -19.26 -4.04 6.45
N HIS A 68 -18.23 -3.57 5.76
CA HIS A 68 -16.85 -4.02 5.90
C HIS A 68 -16.04 -3.01 6.71
N CYS A 69 -15.57 -3.41 7.89
CA CYS A 69 -14.75 -2.59 8.78
C CYS A 69 -13.27 -2.71 8.40
N ALA A 70 -12.65 -1.63 7.93
CA ALA A 70 -11.23 -1.64 7.54
C ALA A 70 -10.32 -1.21 8.69
N VAL A 71 -9.52 -2.16 9.22
CA VAL A 71 -8.46 -1.98 10.20
C VAL A 71 -7.12 -2.29 9.51
N ASN A 72 -6.86 -1.57 8.44
CA ASN A 72 -5.83 -1.90 7.47
C ASN A 72 -4.57 -1.03 7.62
N ILE A 73 -4.02 -1.02 8.84
CA ILE A 73 -2.71 -0.44 9.19
C ILE A 73 -1.95 -1.37 10.13
N LEU A 74 -0.65 -1.16 10.27
CA LEU A 74 0.16 -1.80 11.31
C LEU A 74 -0.19 -1.21 12.68
N ILE A 75 -0.22 -2.03 13.72
CA ILE A 75 -0.65 -1.67 15.07
C ILE A 75 0.55 -1.70 16.02
N LYS A 76 0.77 -0.62 16.78
CA LYS A 76 1.77 -0.59 17.86
C LYS A 76 1.29 -1.35 19.09
N ASP A 77 2.20 -1.90 19.89
CA ASP A 77 1.86 -2.65 21.11
C ASP A 77 0.96 -1.85 22.08
N ASN A 78 1.18 -0.55 22.20
CA ASN A 78 0.38 0.35 23.06
C ASN A 78 -1.01 0.68 22.46
N GLU A 79 -1.27 0.36 21.22
CA GLU A 79 -2.55 0.58 20.52
C GLU A 79 -3.46 -0.65 20.58
N VAL A 80 -2.91 -1.86 20.84
CA VAL A 80 -3.66 -3.13 20.80
C VAL A 80 -4.94 -3.06 21.66
N GLY A 81 -4.87 -2.54 22.87
CA GLY A 81 -6.03 -2.42 23.74
C GLY A 81 -7.11 -1.48 23.21
N LYS A 82 -6.73 -0.42 22.49
CA LYS A 82 -7.65 0.56 21.90
C LYS A 82 -8.34 -0.03 20.66
N VAL A 83 -7.56 -0.65 19.75
CA VAL A 83 -8.12 -1.24 18.54
C VAL A 83 -9.06 -2.39 18.87
N MET A 84 -8.71 -3.26 19.83
CA MET A 84 -9.57 -4.37 20.25
C MET A 84 -10.90 -3.93 20.84
N LYS A 85 -10.91 -2.81 21.58
CA LYS A 85 -12.17 -2.20 22.07
C LYS A 85 -13.05 -1.74 20.91
N ALA A 86 -12.47 -0.99 19.96
CA ALA A 86 -13.21 -0.46 18.83
C ALA A 86 -13.74 -1.62 17.94
N VAL A 87 -12.91 -2.62 17.65
CA VAL A 87 -13.33 -3.83 16.91
C VAL A 87 -14.45 -4.57 17.63
N SER A 88 -14.33 -4.77 18.95
CA SER A 88 -15.41 -5.43 19.73
C SER A 88 -16.73 -4.71 19.63
N ALA A 89 -16.72 -3.38 19.60
CA ALA A 89 -17.90 -2.56 19.44
C ALA A 89 -18.57 -2.74 18.07
N VAL A 90 -17.75 -2.66 17.03
CA VAL A 90 -18.17 -2.80 15.63
C VAL A 90 -18.68 -4.23 15.35
N ALA A 91 -18.01 -5.24 15.91
CA ALA A 91 -18.45 -6.64 15.82
C ALA A 91 -19.80 -6.86 16.49
N LYS A 92 -20.02 -6.29 17.70
CA LYS A 92 -21.32 -6.36 18.39
C LYS A 92 -22.42 -5.60 17.66
N ALA A 93 -22.09 -4.54 16.95
CA ALA A 93 -23.02 -3.80 16.11
C ALA A 93 -23.39 -4.58 14.83
N GLY A 94 -22.67 -5.65 14.51
CA GLY A 94 -22.99 -6.58 13.42
C GLY A 94 -22.34 -6.22 12.08
N ALA A 95 -21.10 -5.73 12.10
CA ALA A 95 -20.32 -5.65 10.86
C ALA A 95 -20.06 -7.04 10.28
N ASP A 96 -20.14 -7.16 8.96
CA ASP A 96 -20.09 -8.44 8.25
C ASP A 96 -18.65 -8.92 8.04
N VAL A 97 -17.72 -7.99 7.73
CA VAL A 97 -16.33 -8.30 7.39
C VAL A 97 -15.38 -7.34 8.09
N PHE A 98 -14.23 -7.87 8.54
CA PHE A 98 -13.09 -7.09 9.04
C PHE A 98 -11.91 -7.23 8.09
N ILE A 99 -11.44 -6.10 7.52
CA ILE A 99 -10.31 -6.05 6.60
C ILE A 99 -9.05 -5.68 7.38
N VAL A 100 -8.07 -6.59 7.46
CA VAL A 100 -6.92 -6.48 8.37
C VAL A 100 -5.60 -6.52 7.61
N GLN A 101 -4.65 -5.65 7.97
CA GLN A 101 -3.26 -5.66 7.47
C GLN A 101 -2.31 -6.32 8.46
N ASP A 102 -2.42 -6.01 9.74
CA ASP A 102 -1.48 -6.45 10.77
C ASP A 102 -1.65 -7.92 11.10
N TYR A 103 -0.57 -8.71 10.93
CA TYR A 103 -0.62 -10.16 11.17
C TYR A 103 -0.92 -10.51 12.64
N GLY A 104 -0.35 -9.76 13.58
CA GLY A 104 -0.61 -9.97 15.00
C GLY A 104 -2.05 -9.68 15.38
N LEU A 105 -2.61 -8.58 14.85
CA LEU A 105 -4.03 -8.27 15.02
C LEU A 105 -4.92 -9.34 14.38
N LEU A 106 -4.59 -9.80 13.17
CA LEU A 106 -5.32 -10.86 12.49
C LEU A 106 -5.44 -12.11 13.38
N LEU A 107 -4.32 -12.61 13.92
CA LEU A 107 -4.32 -13.77 14.81
C LEU A 107 -5.13 -13.52 16.08
N LEU A 108 -5.04 -12.32 16.66
CA LEU A 108 -5.79 -11.97 17.85
C LEU A 108 -7.29 -11.93 17.58
N LEU A 109 -7.72 -11.39 16.44
CA LEU A 109 -9.13 -11.36 16.06
C LEU A 109 -9.70 -12.76 15.84
N LEU A 110 -9.02 -13.61 15.10
CA LEU A 110 -9.43 -15.00 14.87
C LEU A 110 -9.55 -15.80 16.17
N LYS A 111 -8.67 -15.51 17.16
CA LYS A 111 -8.69 -16.15 18.48
C LYS A 111 -9.81 -15.63 19.37
N GLU A 112 -9.97 -14.31 19.49
CA GLU A 112 -10.90 -13.68 20.43
C GLU A 112 -12.35 -13.63 19.90
N PHE A 113 -12.51 -13.70 18.58
CA PHE A 113 -13.81 -13.63 17.90
C PHE A 113 -13.91 -14.70 16.80
N PRO A 114 -14.02 -15.99 17.14
CA PRO A 114 -13.99 -17.08 16.15
C PRO A 114 -15.12 -17.06 15.12
N GLY A 115 -16.17 -16.25 15.36
CA GLY A 115 -17.30 -16.06 14.42
C GLY A 115 -17.11 -14.88 13.45
N LEU A 116 -16.03 -14.08 13.56
CA LEU A 116 -15.82 -12.97 12.64
C LEU A 116 -15.35 -13.46 11.25
N THR A 117 -15.91 -12.83 10.21
CA THR A 117 -15.37 -12.94 8.86
C THR A 117 -14.21 -11.97 8.71
N VAL A 118 -12.98 -12.50 8.54
CA VAL A 118 -11.78 -11.70 8.39
C VAL A 118 -11.26 -11.86 6.96
N HIS A 119 -11.04 -10.72 6.29
CA HIS A 119 -10.34 -10.61 5.02
C HIS A 119 -8.97 -9.96 5.24
N THR A 120 -7.93 -10.45 4.54
CA THR A 120 -6.67 -9.72 4.50
C THR A 120 -6.76 -8.52 3.57
N SER A 121 -6.23 -7.37 4.03
CA SER A 121 -6.08 -6.19 3.19
C SER A 121 -5.10 -6.44 2.04
N THR A 122 -5.24 -5.72 0.93
CA THR A 122 -4.17 -5.70 -0.11
C THR A 122 -2.81 -5.29 0.47
N GLN A 123 -2.79 -4.50 1.56
CA GLN A 123 -1.57 -4.12 2.28
C GLN A 123 -0.95 -5.27 3.09
N PHE A 124 -1.61 -6.42 3.22
CA PHE A 124 -1.02 -7.63 3.77
C PHE A 124 0.04 -8.22 2.82
N ALA A 125 -0.02 -7.85 1.55
CA ALA A 125 0.93 -8.20 0.50
C ALA A 125 1.08 -9.72 0.29
N VAL A 126 -0.02 -10.46 0.24
CA VAL A 126 -0.06 -11.87 -0.15
C VAL A 126 -0.38 -11.97 -1.63
N ASP A 127 0.43 -12.71 -2.39
CA ASP A 127 0.38 -12.72 -3.87
C ASP A 127 0.59 -14.11 -4.49
N GLY A 128 0.33 -15.19 -3.74
CA GLY A 128 0.52 -16.54 -4.24
C GLY A 128 -0.34 -17.60 -3.54
N SER A 129 -0.43 -18.77 -4.17
CA SER A 129 -1.29 -19.87 -3.73
C SER A 129 -0.88 -20.48 -2.40
N TYR A 130 0.41 -20.51 -2.07
CA TYR A 130 0.90 -20.99 -0.78
C TYR A 130 0.48 -20.05 0.35
N GLY A 131 0.59 -18.72 0.12
CA GLY A 131 0.12 -17.72 1.06
C GLY A 131 -1.39 -17.80 1.28
N PHE A 132 -2.19 -17.98 0.23
CA PHE A 132 -3.65 -18.16 0.35
C PHE A 132 -4.00 -19.43 1.12
N SER A 133 -3.32 -20.54 0.85
CA SER A 133 -3.49 -21.80 1.59
C SER A 133 -3.16 -21.63 3.09
N PHE A 134 -2.08 -20.92 3.41
CA PHE A 134 -1.67 -20.60 4.76
C PHE A 134 -2.75 -19.76 5.48
N LEU A 135 -3.22 -18.69 4.88
CA LEU A 135 -4.27 -17.82 5.44
C LEU A 135 -5.59 -18.59 5.66
N LYS A 136 -5.98 -19.44 4.69
CA LYS A 136 -7.18 -20.28 4.81
C LYS A 136 -7.05 -21.25 6.00
N LYS A 137 -5.88 -21.87 6.20
CA LYS A 137 -5.60 -22.75 7.36
C LYS A 137 -5.67 -22.00 8.70
N LEU A 138 -5.31 -20.70 8.73
CA LEU A 138 -5.46 -19.87 9.92
C LEU A 138 -6.94 -19.48 10.22
N GLY A 139 -7.86 -19.66 9.27
CA GLY A 139 -9.27 -19.31 9.43
C GLY A 139 -9.67 -18.00 8.73
N VAL A 140 -8.78 -17.39 7.94
CA VAL A 140 -9.11 -16.24 7.09
C VAL A 140 -10.14 -16.65 6.04
N ARG A 141 -11.16 -15.84 5.83
CA ARG A 141 -12.29 -16.11 4.92
C ARG A 141 -12.17 -15.43 3.59
N GLY A 142 -11.32 -14.40 3.45
CA GLY A 142 -11.16 -13.71 2.18
C GLY A 142 -9.84 -12.98 2.05
N VAL A 143 -9.47 -12.69 0.80
CA VAL A 143 -8.26 -11.98 0.43
C VAL A 143 -8.61 -10.85 -0.54
N ILE A 144 -8.14 -9.64 -0.23
CA ILE A 144 -8.14 -8.53 -1.19
C ILE A 144 -6.91 -8.69 -2.06
N LEU A 145 -7.13 -8.99 -3.32
CA LEU A 145 -6.10 -9.34 -4.29
C LEU A 145 -5.10 -8.19 -4.51
N PRO A 146 -3.82 -8.49 -4.79
CA PRO A 146 -2.86 -7.49 -5.21
C PRO A 146 -3.29 -6.85 -6.54
N ARG A 147 -3.04 -5.55 -6.67
CA ARG A 147 -3.43 -4.78 -7.87
C ARG A 147 -2.58 -5.12 -9.10
N GLU A 148 -1.47 -5.79 -8.86
CA GLU A 148 -0.49 -6.22 -9.86
C GLU A 148 -0.80 -7.61 -10.44
N ALA A 149 -1.76 -8.34 -9.87
CA ALA A 149 -2.15 -9.66 -10.36
C ALA A 149 -2.87 -9.55 -11.69
N ASP A 150 -2.43 -10.35 -12.68
CA ASP A 150 -3.07 -10.44 -13.98
C ASP A 150 -4.32 -11.32 -13.96
N PHE A 151 -5.12 -11.21 -15.04
CA PHE A 151 -6.40 -11.89 -15.18
C PHE A 151 -6.29 -13.42 -15.05
N ASP A 152 -5.29 -14.03 -15.70
CA ASP A 152 -5.13 -15.49 -15.75
C ASP A 152 -4.68 -16.03 -14.38
N THR A 153 -3.78 -15.30 -13.71
CA THR A 153 -3.38 -15.59 -12.33
C THR A 153 -4.59 -15.58 -11.39
N ILE A 154 -5.46 -14.56 -11.50
CA ILE A 154 -6.67 -14.46 -10.67
C ILE A 154 -7.64 -15.61 -10.98
N ALA A 155 -7.82 -15.95 -12.26
CA ALA A 155 -8.65 -17.09 -12.66
C ALA A 155 -8.13 -18.42 -12.07
N GLY A 156 -6.80 -18.61 -12.08
CA GLY A 156 -6.14 -19.75 -11.43
C GLY A 156 -6.41 -19.80 -9.93
N TRP A 157 -6.29 -18.67 -9.23
CA TRP A 157 -6.61 -18.61 -7.79
C TRP A 157 -8.08 -18.88 -7.52
N ARG A 158 -9.00 -18.33 -8.32
CA ARG A 158 -10.44 -18.61 -8.17
C ARG A 158 -10.75 -20.10 -8.33
N SER A 159 -10.11 -20.76 -9.29
CA SER A 159 -10.27 -22.20 -9.51
C SER A 159 -9.73 -23.02 -8.32
N THR A 160 -8.55 -22.64 -7.79
CA THR A 160 -7.88 -23.34 -6.70
C THR A 160 -8.57 -23.13 -5.34
N PHE A 161 -9.15 -21.94 -5.13
CA PHE A 161 -9.76 -21.53 -3.84
C PHE A 161 -11.24 -21.16 -4.01
N PRO A 162 -12.13 -22.09 -4.40
CA PRO A 162 -13.54 -21.78 -4.67
C PRO A 162 -14.31 -21.27 -3.43
N ASP A 163 -13.87 -21.62 -2.21
CA ASP A 163 -14.53 -21.26 -0.95
C ASP A 163 -13.92 -20.00 -0.28
N LEU A 164 -12.82 -19.46 -0.82
CA LEU A 164 -12.20 -18.26 -0.31
C LEU A 164 -12.84 -17.05 -0.98
N HIS A 165 -13.27 -16.04 -0.22
CA HIS A 165 -13.74 -14.79 -0.81
C HIS A 165 -12.57 -14.07 -1.48
N LEU A 166 -12.69 -13.80 -2.76
CA LEU A 166 -11.73 -13.02 -3.53
C LEU A 166 -12.33 -11.65 -3.84
N GLU A 167 -11.60 -10.59 -3.48
CA GLU A 167 -11.99 -9.21 -3.66
C GLU A 167 -10.95 -8.49 -4.52
N ALA A 168 -11.36 -7.83 -5.61
CA ALA A 168 -10.47 -7.07 -6.48
C ALA A 168 -10.91 -5.62 -6.63
N PHE A 169 -9.95 -4.70 -6.71
CA PHE A 169 -10.23 -3.32 -7.11
C PHE A 169 -10.58 -3.27 -8.59
N VAL A 170 -11.66 -2.54 -8.92
CA VAL A 170 -12.12 -2.33 -10.30
C VAL A 170 -12.11 -0.88 -10.73
N HIS A 171 -12.04 0.06 -9.77
CA HIS A 171 -12.02 1.50 -10.06
C HIS A 171 -11.26 2.31 -9.01
N GLY A 172 -10.65 3.41 -9.45
CA GLY A 172 -10.07 4.45 -8.61
C GLY A 172 -8.55 4.42 -8.49
N ALA A 173 -8.01 5.09 -7.49
CA ALA A 173 -6.58 5.36 -7.39
C ALA A 173 -5.70 4.10 -7.27
N LEU A 174 -4.67 4.01 -8.13
CA LEU A 174 -3.61 3.01 -8.03
C LEU A 174 -2.46 3.51 -7.14
N CYS A 175 -1.81 2.55 -6.48
CA CYS A 175 -0.53 2.76 -5.81
C CYS A 175 0.59 2.27 -6.73
N TYR A 176 1.67 3.04 -6.87
CA TYR A 176 2.81 2.65 -7.70
C TYR A 176 3.61 1.49 -7.08
N SER A 177 3.70 1.45 -5.76
CA SER A 177 4.34 0.36 -5.03
C SER A 177 3.39 -0.79 -4.77
N ILE A 178 3.94 -2.01 -4.65
CA ILE A 178 3.25 -3.14 -4.06
C ILE A 178 2.69 -2.69 -2.71
N SER A 179 1.39 -2.91 -2.52
CA SER A 179 0.69 -2.45 -1.31
C SER A 179 1.28 -3.10 -0.05
N GLY A 180 1.53 -2.30 0.99
CA GLY A 180 2.16 -2.76 2.24
C GLY A 180 3.68 -2.83 2.21
N GLN A 181 4.33 -2.65 1.06
CA GLN A 181 5.79 -2.70 0.90
C GLN A 181 6.39 -1.37 0.43
N CYS A 182 5.76 -0.25 0.80
CA CYS A 182 6.24 1.10 0.52
C CYS A 182 6.66 1.80 1.82
N TYR A 183 7.92 2.15 1.90
CA TYR A 183 8.53 2.89 3.03
C TYR A 183 8.93 4.31 2.62
N PHE A 184 8.65 4.70 1.38
CA PHE A 184 9.11 5.96 0.80
C PHE A 184 8.67 7.18 1.63
N SER A 185 7.38 7.25 1.99
CA SER A 185 6.86 8.36 2.80
C SER A 185 7.40 8.36 4.24
N ALA A 186 7.70 7.20 4.81
CA ALA A 186 8.28 7.06 6.13
C ALA A 186 9.71 7.62 6.16
N PHE A 187 10.58 7.16 5.26
CA PHE A 187 12.00 7.55 5.26
C PHE A 187 12.27 8.99 4.85
N ILE A 188 11.44 9.60 3.99
CA ILE A 188 11.64 10.99 3.57
C ILE A 188 10.82 12.02 4.35
N GLY A 189 9.90 11.60 5.21
CA GLY A 189 8.99 12.52 5.90
C GLY A 189 8.43 12.03 7.23
N GLY A 190 8.95 10.92 7.81
CA GLY A 190 8.52 10.38 9.10
C GLY A 190 7.07 9.86 9.14
N ARG A 191 6.37 9.83 7.98
CA ARG A 191 4.94 9.48 7.88
C ARG A 191 4.76 8.14 7.19
N SER A 192 4.44 7.10 7.97
CA SER A 192 4.30 5.74 7.43
C SER A 192 3.04 5.56 6.60
N GLY A 193 3.22 5.09 5.35
CA GLY A 193 2.12 4.62 4.50
C GLY A 193 1.44 3.39 5.09
N ASN A 194 2.20 2.51 5.75
CA ASN A 194 1.71 1.31 6.43
C ASN A 194 0.92 1.62 7.70
N ARG A 195 0.97 2.87 8.16
CA ARG A 195 0.19 3.37 9.30
C ARG A 195 -0.88 4.39 8.89
N GLY A 196 -1.17 4.48 7.59
CA GLY A 196 -2.23 5.34 7.05
C GLY A 196 -1.87 6.82 6.91
N LEU A 197 -0.57 7.17 6.98
CA LEU A 197 -0.07 8.55 6.97
C LEU A 197 0.73 8.90 5.71
N CYS A 198 0.51 8.18 4.61
CA CYS A 198 1.26 8.36 3.37
C CYS A 198 1.17 9.79 2.82
N GLY A 199 2.32 10.47 2.71
CA GLY A 199 2.46 11.80 2.11
C GLY A 199 2.53 11.80 0.58
N GLN A 200 2.28 10.67 -0.08
CA GLN A 200 2.25 10.48 -1.53
C GLN A 200 3.51 10.99 -2.27
N PRO A 201 4.73 10.63 -1.83
CA PRO A 201 5.95 11.08 -2.53
C PRO A 201 5.98 10.66 -4.00
N CYS A 202 5.38 9.52 -4.37
CA CYS A 202 5.27 9.06 -5.75
C CYS A 202 4.50 10.02 -6.68
N ARG A 203 3.76 11.00 -6.13
CA ARG A 203 3.03 12.03 -6.91
C ARG A 203 3.81 13.33 -7.07
N ARG A 204 5.03 13.44 -6.52
CA ARG A 204 5.90 14.61 -6.69
C ARG A 204 6.58 14.59 -8.05
N ILE A 205 7.24 15.71 -8.37
CA ILE A 205 8.03 15.84 -9.59
C ILE A 205 9.43 15.29 -9.34
N TYR A 206 9.92 14.51 -10.30
CA TYR A 206 11.27 13.96 -10.34
C TYR A 206 11.94 14.26 -11.67
N SER A 207 13.25 14.33 -11.66
CA SER A 207 14.08 14.41 -12.85
C SER A 207 14.87 13.11 -13.01
N HIS A 208 14.92 12.56 -14.22
CA HIS A 208 15.66 11.35 -14.59
C HIS A 208 16.08 11.43 -16.05
N GLN A 209 17.38 11.33 -16.35
CA GLN A 209 17.92 11.34 -17.72
C GLN A 209 17.36 12.47 -18.61
N GLY A 210 17.31 13.69 -18.08
CA GLY A 210 16.79 14.87 -18.79
C GLY A 210 15.26 15.00 -18.88
N LYS A 211 14.49 13.99 -18.48
CA LYS A 211 13.03 14.06 -18.33
C LYS A 211 12.67 14.59 -16.95
N LYS A 212 11.68 15.48 -16.88
CA LYS A 212 11.13 16.00 -15.62
C LYS A 212 9.61 15.83 -15.61
N GLY A 213 9.07 15.30 -14.52
CA GLY A 213 7.62 15.07 -14.38
C GLY A 213 7.25 14.22 -13.18
N HIS A 214 6.01 13.79 -13.15
CA HIS A 214 5.47 12.90 -12.08
C HIS A 214 5.79 11.43 -12.38
N LEU A 215 7.08 11.08 -12.43
CA LEU A 215 7.60 9.83 -13.00
C LEU A 215 7.12 8.55 -12.31
N PHE A 216 6.57 8.64 -11.08
CA PHE A 216 6.01 7.51 -10.33
C PHE A 216 4.49 7.63 -10.13
N SER A 217 3.83 8.54 -10.86
CA SER A 217 2.40 8.81 -10.70
C SER A 217 1.57 7.88 -11.58
N CYS A 218 0.86 6.91 -10.97
CA CYS A 218 -0.09 6.08 -11.71
C CYS A 218 -1.32 6.87 -12.14
N LYS A 219 -1.87 6.49 -13.30
CA LYS A 219 -3.26 6.75 -13.68
C LYS A 219 -4.22 6.10 -12.70
N ASP A 220 -5.49 6.44 -12.77
CA ASP A 220 -6.53 5.77 -11.98
C ASP A 220 -7.00 4.49 -12.71
N LEU A 221 -7.25 3.44 -11.95
CA LEU A 221 -7.80 2.20 -12.47
C LEU A 221 -9.23 2.43 -12.96
N SER A 222 -9.56 1.91 -14.14
CA SER A 222 -10.93 1.74 -14.60
C SER A 222 -11.04 0.46 -15.39
N LEU A 223 -11.75 -0.51 -14.81
CA LEU A 223 -12.06 -1.79 -15.48
C LEU A 223 -13.48 -1.81 -16.05
N TYR A 224 -14.08 -0.63 -16.21
CA TYR A 224 -15.45 -0.49 -16.70
C TYR A 224 -15.65 -1.16 -18.07
N GLY A 225 -14.73 -0.96 -19.02
CA GLY A 225 -14.77 -1.58 -20.34
C GLY A 225 -14.52 -3.10 -20.35
N GLU A 226 -13.97 -3.66 -19.26
CA GLU A 226 -13.61 -5.08 -19.13
C GLU A 226 -14.59 -5.86 -18.24
N MET A 227 -15.72 -5.26 -17.86
CA MET A 227 -16.63 -5.84 -16.85
C MET A 227 -17.16 -7.21 -17.24
N GLY A 228 -17.44 -7.46 -18.52
CA GLY A 228 -17.89 -8.78 -18.98
C GLY A 228 -16.87 -9.89 -18.65
N ARG A 229 -15.58 -9.61 -18.87
CA ARG A 229 -14.50 -10.54 -18.52
C ARG A 229 -14.35 -10.68 -17.00
N ILE A 230 -14.41 -9.58 -16.25
CA ILE A 230 -14.28 -9.57 -14.79
C ILE A 230 -15.38 -10.38 -14.12
N LEU A 231 -16.62 -10.24 -14.58
CA LEU A 231 -17.75 -11.01 -14.04
C LEU A 231 -17.59 -12.51 -14.28
N SER A 232 -16.91 -12.92 -15.37
CA SER A 232 -16.61 -14.33 -15.65
C SER A 232 -15.63 -14.96 -14.67
N LEU A 233 -14.82 -14.16 -13.94
CA LEU A 233 -13.92 -14.65 -12.88
C LEU A 233 -14.69 -15.16 -11.65
N GLY A 234 -15.94 -14.74 -11.44
CA GLY A 234 -16.74 -15.13 -10.27
C GLY A 234 -16.12 -14.63 -8.95
N LEU A 235 -15.57 -13.41 -8.95
CA LEU A 235 -15.09 -12.74 -7.73
C LEU A 235 -16.25 -12.44 -6.79
N ASP A 236 -16.02 -12.52 -5.49
CA ASP A 236 -17.07 -12.25 -4.50
C ASP A 236 -17.36 -10.75 -4.38
N TYR A 237 -16.31 -9.91 -4.44
CA TYR A 237 -16.44 -8.46 -4.33
C TYR A 237 -15.65 -7.72 -5.39
N LEU A 238 -16.31 -6.75 -6.01
CA LEU A 238 -15.73 -5.76 -6.93
C LEU A 238 -15.64 -4.43 -6.19
N LYS A 239 -14.42 -3.99 -5.90
CA LYS A 239 -14.18 -2.87 -5.00
C LYS A 239 -13.85 -1.57 -5.72
N ILE A 240 -14.54 -0.51 -5.34
CA ILE A 240 -14.26 0.85 -5.80
C ILE A 240 -13.38 1.55 -4.77
N GLU A 241 -12.24 2.12 -5.17
CA GLU A 241 -11.43 3.02 -4.33
C GLU A 241 -11.96 4.45 -4.44
N GLY A 242 -12.10 5.15 -3.30
CA GLY A 242 -12.62 6.50 -3.33
C GLY A 242 -12.97 7.11 -1.98
N ARG A 243 -12.52 6.59 -0.83
CA ARG A 243 -12.84 7.13 0.51
C ARG A 243 -12.51 8.62 0.71
N ALA A 244 -11.59 9.16 -0.08
CA ALA A 244 -11.21 10.57 -0.07
C ALA A 244 -11.94 11.38 -1.15
N LYS A 245 -13.01 10.86 -1.74
CA LYS A 245 -13.81 11.51 -2.77
C LYS A 245 -15.18 11.91 -2.21
N GLY A 246 -15.84 12.85 -2.90
CA GLY A 246 -17.18 13.29 -2.53
C GLY A 246 -18.28 12.30 -2.89
N GLU A 247 -19.48 12.62 -2.44
CA GLU A 247 -20.71 11.85 -2.61
C GLU A 247 -21.07 11.66 -4.09
N GLU A 248 -20.98 12.72 -4.90
CA GLU A 248 -21.29 12.68 -6.33
C GLU A 248 -20.38 11.71 -7.09
N TYR A 249 -19.06 11.74 -6.78
CA TYR A 249 -18.10 10.80 -7.36
C TYR A 249 -18.52 9.37 -7.06
N THR A 250 -18.81 9.09 -5.79
CA THR A 250 -19.13 7.73 -5.34
C THR A 250 -20.45 7.26 -5.93
N ALA A 251 -21.48 8.10 -5.90
CA ALA A 251 -22.79 7.79 -6.47
C ALA A 251 -22.71 7.49 -7.98
N ALA A 252 -21.97 8.33 -8.73
CA ALA A 252 -21.84 8.16 -10.17
C ALA A 252 -21.10 6.85 -10.52
N ILE A 253 -19.95 6.59 -9.90
CA ILE A 253 -19.17 5.38 -10.16
C ILE A 253 -19.98 4.13 -9.77
N VAL A 254 -20.59 4.11 -8.58
CA VAL A 254 -21.43 2.98 -8.15
C VAL A 254 -22.56 2.72 -9.15
N ARG A 255 -23.29 3.78 -9.55
CA ARG A 255 -24.40 3.66 -10.51
C ARG A 255 -23.92 3.08 -11.84
N PHE A 256 -22.81 3.58 -12.38
CA PHE A 256 -22.29 3.11 -13.67
C PHE A 256 -21.87 1.65 -13.63
N TYR A 257 -21.19 1.23 -12.56
CA TYR A 257 -20.81 -0.18 -12.38
C TYR A 257 -22.02 -1.08 -12.15
N LYS A 258 -23.04 -0.62 -11.44
CA LYS A 258 -24.30 -1.40 -11.28
C LYS A 258 -25.04 -1.56 -12.60
N GLU A 259 -25.16 -0.48 -13.38
CA GLU A 259 -25.82 -0.52 -14.69
C GLU A 259 -25.15 -1.54 -15.64
N ILE A 260 -23.80 -1.58 -15.69
CA ILE A 260 -23.10 -2.55 -16.54
C ILE A 260 -23.18 -3.98 -16.00
N MET A 261 -23.18 -4.16 -14.68
CA MET A 261 -23.35 -5.48 -14.04
C MET A 261 -24.76 -6.06 -14.23
N GLU A 262 -25.76 -5.22 -14.44
CA GLU A 262 -27.18 -5.63 -14.58
C GLU A 262 -27.60 -5.75 -16.03
N ASN A 263 -27.12 -4.87 -16.89
CA ASN A 263 -27.64 -4.70 -18.26
C ASN A 263 -26.61 -4.95 -19.36
N ASP A 264 -25.36 -5.31 -19.00
CA ASP A 264 -24.22 -5.47 -19.93
C ASP A 264 -24.05 -4.26 -20.90
N SER A 265 -24.30 -3.05 -20.39
CA SER A 265 -24.29 -1.81 -21.18
C SER A 265 -23.09 -0.94 -20.83
N THR A 266 -22.21 -0.68 -21.82
CA THR A 266 -21.06 0.23 -21.69
C THR A 266 -21.40 1.70 -21.99
N GLY A 267 -22.68 2.06 -22.04
CA GLY A 267 -23.17 3.37 -22.50
C GLY A 267 -22.71 4.60 -21.67
N ARG A 268 -22.04 4.40 -20.52
CA ARG A 268 -21.50 5.46 -19.66
C ARG A 268 -19.98 5.63 -19.74
N GLN A 269 -19.30 4.94 -20.66
CA GLN A 269 -17.83 5.01 -20.79
C GLN A 269 -17.34 6.45 -20.92
N ASP A 270 -17.94 7.24 -21.81
CA ASP A 270 -17.56 8.64 -22.04
C ASP A 270 -17.81 9.54 -20.82
N ALA A 271 -18.78 9.20 -19.98
CA ALA A 271 -19.11 9.95 -18.77
C ALA A 271 -18.02 9.87 -17.69
N LEU A 272 -17.24 8.79 -17.68
CA LEU A 272 -16.13 8.62 -16.76
C LEU A 272 -15.05 9.70 -16.92
N ASP A 273 -14.87 10.24 -18.12
CA ASP A 273 -13.88 11.31 -18.38
C ASP A 273 -14.19 12.60 -17.61
N TYR A 274 -15.44 12.81 -17.21
CA TYR A 274 -15.89 14.02 -16.49
C TYR A 274 -16.01 13.81 -14.97
N ILE A 275 -15.71 12.60 -14.50
CA ILE A 275 -15.58 12.26 -13.09
C ILE A 275 -14.09 12.30 -12.74
N PHE A 276 -13.74 12.74 -11.53
CA PHE A 276 -12.34 12.90 -11.13
C PHE A 276 -11.48 11.70 -11.49
N ASN A 277 -10.47 11.91 -12.33
CA ASN A 277 -9.45 10.93 -12.67
C ASN A 277 -8.14 11.62 -13.09
N ARG A 278 -7.04 10.87 -13.11
CA ARG A 278 -5.70 11.27 -13.58
C ARG A 278 -5.32 10.59 -14.90
N GLY A 279 -6.29 10.38 -15.75
CA GLY A 279 -6.25 9.41 -16.84
C GLY A 279 -6.59 8.03 -16.33
N TYR A 280 -7.10 7.17 -17.20
CA TYR A 280 -7.49 5.79 -16.87
C TYR A 280 -6.51 4.78 -17.43
N THR A 281 -6.41 3.64 -16.74
CA THR A 281 -5.65 2.46 -17.13
C THR A 281 -6.41 1.20 -16.72
N ALA A 282 -6.24 0.12 -17.47
CA ALA A 282 -6.72 -1.20 -17.09
C ALA A 282 -5.82 -1.91 -16.06
N GLY A 283 -4.71 -1.26 -15.66
CA GLY A 283 -3.83 -1.70 -14.60
C GLY A 283 -3.12 -3.03 -14.83
N GLY A 284 -2.64 -3.63 -13.73
CA GLY A 284 -1.93 -4.91 -13.77
C GLY A 284 -2.81 -6.06 -14.24
N MET A 285 -4.12 -6.04 -13.95
CA MET A 285 -5.02 -7.13 -14.31
C MET A 285 -5.05 -7.40 -15.82
N PHE A 286 -4.93 -6.37 -16.63
CA PHE A 286 -4.87 -6.48 -18.10
C PHE A 286 -3.51 -6.11 -18.66
N GLN A 287 -2.46 -6.07 -17.83
CA GLN A 287 -1.08 -5.79 -18.22
C GLN A 287 -0.93 -4.53 -19.07
N ASP A 288 -1.70 -3.49 -18.74
CA ASP A 288 -1.72 -2.23 -19.47
C ASP A 288 -0.33 -1.52 -19.33
N PRO A 289 0.42 -1.32 -20.43
CA PRO A 289 1.72 -0.68 -20.38
C PRO A 289 1.63 0.82 -20.07
N ASP A 290 0.47 1.45 -20.35
CA ASP A 290 0.24 2.90 -20.18
C ASP A 290 -0.34 3.22 -18.80
N ILE A 291 0.34 2.75 -17.75
CA ILE A 291 -0.13 2.87 -16.37
C ILE A 291 0.28 4.17 -15.68
N LEU A 292 1.28 4.88 -16.20
CA LEU A 292 1.83 6.10 -15.60
C LEU A 292 1.29 7.36 -16.27
N ASN A 293 1.13 8.42 -15.48
CA ASN A 293 0.89 9.77 -15.96
C ASN A 293 1.97 10.70 -15.40
N SER A 294 2.97 10.99 -16.23
CA SER A 294 4.08 11.87 -15.88
C SER A 294 3.75 13.36 -15.96
N ASP A 295 2.66 13.73 -16.63
CA ASP A 295 2.39 15.12 -17.01
C ASP A 295 1.58 15.87 -15.95
N TYR A 296 0.67 15.15 -15.26
CA TYR A 296 -0.21 15.79 -14.27
C TYR A 296 -0.72 14.80 -13.22
N ILE A 297 -1.11 15.34 -12.07
CA ILE A 297 -1.68 14.57 -10.93
C ILE A 297 -3.12 14.98 -10.59
N ASN A 298 -3.64 16.00 -11.28
CA ASN A 298 -4.98 16.55 -11.08
C ASN A 298 -5.92 16.07 -12.18
N HIS A 299 -7.21 16.22 -11.94
CA HIS A 299 -8.22 15.94 -12.95
C HIS A 299 -8.16 16.96 -14.10
N ARG A 300 -8.04 16.48 -15.33
CA ARG A 300 -8.11 17.31 -16.55
C ARG A 300 -9.41 17.16 -17.32
N GLY A 301 -9.99 15.97 -17.31
CA GLY A 301 -11.14 15.61 -18.14
C GLY A 301 -10.75 15.38 -19.59
N ARG A 302 -11.56 15.85 -20.54
CA ARG A 302 -11.41 15.63 -21.96
C ARG A 302 -11.04 16.92 -22.70
N LEU A 303 -10.10 16.83 -23.65
CA LEU A 303 -9.77 17.93 -24.57
C LEU A 303 -10.98 18.27 -25.43
N VAL A 304 -11.41 19.53 -25.41
CA VAL A 304 -12.61 19.98 -26.12
C VAL A 304 -12.37 21.14 -27.08
N GLY A 305 -11.19 21.72 -27.10
CA GLY A 305 -10.88 22.82 -28.01
C GLY A 305 -9.56 23.51 -27.72
N ARG A 306 -9.36 24.63 -28.37
CA ARG A 306 -8.20 25.50 -28.20
C ARG A 306 -8.62 26.95 -28.15
N ILE A 307 -7.82 27.81 -27.48
CA ILE A 307 -8.01 29.24 -27.44
C ILE A 307 -7.64 29.88 -28.78
N GLU A 308 -8.54 30.70 -29.32
CA GLU A 308 -8.31 31.64 -30.40
C GLU A 308 -8.27 33.07 -29.84
N GLY A 309 -7.32 33.89 -30.31
CA GLY A 309 -7.12 35.27 -29.89
C GLY A 309 -6.02 35.45 -28.84
N ARG A 310 -5.37 36.62 -28.87
CA ARG A 310 -4.25 36.91 -27.97
C ARG A 310 -4.76 37.40 -26.61
N ARG A 311 -3.92 37.24 -25.60
CA ARG A 311 -4.22 37.74 -24.25
C ARG A 311 -4.35 39.26 -24.27
N GLY A 312 -5.50 39.80 -23.80
CA GLY A 312 -5.86 41.22 -23.86
C GLY A 312 -6.81 41.55 -24.99
N GLU A 313 -7.10 40.64 -25.91
CA GLU A 313 -8.13 40.69 -26.92
C GLU A 313 -9.36 39.86 -26.52
N GLU A 314 -10.44 39.93 -27.32
CA GLU A 314 -11.59 39.02 -27.13
C GLU A 314 -11.16 37.58 -27.44
N GLN A 315 -10.94 36.78 -26.41
CA GLN A 315 -10.55 35.39 -26.58
C GLN A 315 -11.78 34.46 -26.68
N LYS A 316 -11.69 33.48 -27.56
CA LYS A 316 -12.74 32.46 -27.82
C LYS A 316 -12.17 31.08 -27.77
N ILE A 317 -13.03 30.07 -27.60
CA ILE A 317 -12.67 28.65 -27.68
C ILE A 317 -13.11 28.11 -29.02
N ARG A 318 -12.17 27.67 -29.85
CA ARG A 318 -12.48 26.87 -31.05
C ARG A 318 -12.70 25.41 -30.59
N LEU A 319 -13.93 24.95 -30.69
CA LEU A 319 -14.31 23.63 -30.22
C LEU A 319 -13.87 22.50 -31.18
N SER A 320 -13.31 21.44 -30.63
CA SER A 320 -13.07 20.16 -31.32
C SER A 320 -14.07 19.08 -30.89
N ALA A 321 -14.81 19.31 -29.80
CA ALA A 321 -15.89 18.45 -29.31
C ALA A 321 -17.05 19.27 -28.77
N ALA A 322 -18.23 18.66 -28.65
CA ALA A 322 -19.42 19.32 -28.15
C ALA A 322 -19.32 19.61 -26.65
N VAL A 323 -19.79 20.81 -26.24
CA VAL A 323 -19.92 21.25 -24.86
C VAL A 323 -21.29 21.87 -24.61
N SER A 324 -21.71 21.91 -23.36
CA SER A 324 -22.98 22.48 -22.92
C SER A 324 -22.76 23.69 -21.99
N SER A 325 -23.74 24.58 -21.90
CA SER A 325 -23.76 25.62 -20.87
C SER A 325 -23.73 24.95 -19.47
N GLY A 326 -22.90 25.51 -18.58
CA GLY A 326 -22.65 24.95 -17.23
C GLY A 326 -21.57 23.88 -17.16
N ASP A 327 -21.01 23.44 -18.31
CA ASP A 327 -19.83 22.56 -18.29
C ASP A 327 -18.62 23.30 -17.70
N GLY A 328 -17.83 22.61 -16.89
CA GLY A 328 -16.59 23.16 -16.35
C GLY A 328 -15.43 22.93 -17.31
N VAL A 329 -14.65 23.98 -17.56
CA VAL A 329 -13.45 23.91 -18.38
C VAL A 329 -12.22 24.40 -17.63
N SER A 330 -11.06 23.91 -18.01
CA SER A 330 -9.76 24.30 -17.46
C SER A 330 -8.74 24.55 -18.57
N LEU A 331 -7.81 25.46 -18.27
CA LEU A 331 -6.66 25.86 -19.05
C LEU A 331 -5.40 25.51 -18.27
N PRO A 332 -4.86 24.30 -18.41
CA PRO A 332 -3.78 23.80 -17.53
C PRO A 332 -2.49 24.62 -17.61
N ARG A 333 -2.15 25.17 -18.78
CA ARG A 333 -0.94 26.00 -18.97
C ARG A 333 -1.04 27.36 -18.27
N SER A 334 -2.24 27.96 -18.32
CA SER A 334 -2.53 29.28 -17.66
C SER A 334 -2.96 29.08 -16.20
N GLY A 335 -3.25 27.86 -15.76
CA GLY A 335 -3.67 27.59 -14.38
C GLY A 335 -5.07 28.13 -14.03
N THR A 336 -5.93 28.39 -15.03
CA THR A 336 -7.25 28.97 -14.86
C THR A 336 -8.37 28.03 -15.31
N GLY A 337 -9.61 28.32 -14.91
CA GLY A 337 -10.77 27.51 -15.30
C GLY A 337 -12.08 28.11 -14.82
N GLY A 338 -13.21 27.72 -15.41
CA GLY A 338 -14.54 28.24 -15.09
C GLY A 338 -15.67 27.47 -15.76
N LEU A 339 -16.89 27.97 -15.55
CA LEU A 339 -18.10 27.41 -16.15
C LEU A 339 -18.43 28.10 -17.46
N LEU A 340 -18.74 27.31 -18.50
CA LEU A 340 -19.19 27.82 -19.78
C LEU A 340 -20.58 28.48 -19.63
N SER A 341 -20.76 29.68 -20.17
CA SER A 341 -22.05 30.35 -20.25
C SER A 341 -22.91 29.84 -21.42
N THR A 342 -22.25 29.34 -22.46
CA THR A 342 -22.90 28.83 -23.67
C THR A 342 -22.35 27.46 -24.08
N GLY A 343 -23.14 26.67 -24.80
CA GLY A 343 -22.73 25.44 -25.43
C GLY A 343 -22.39 25.61 -26.90
N GLY A 344 -21.79 24.59 -27.50
CA GLY A 344 -21.49 24.57 -28.93
C GLY A 344 -21.08 23.14 -29.38
N GLY A 345 -21.19 22.92 -30.70
CA GLY A 345 -20.74 21.69 -31.35
C GLY A 345 -19.30 21.76 -31.83
N SER A 346 -18.74 20.61 -32.22
CA SER A 346 -17.42 20.57 -32.87
C SER A 346 -17.37 21.51 -34.07
N GLY A 347 -16.28 22.24 -34.26
CA GLY A 347 -16.08 23.22 -35.33
C GLY A 347 -16.67 24.59 -35.05
N THR A 348 -17.42 24.82 -33.96
CA THR A 348 -17.94 26.13 -33.58
C THR A 348 -16.96 26.87 -32.65
N THR A 349 -17.16 28.19 -32.54
CA THR A 349 -16.38 29.03 -31.63
C THR A 349 -17.30 29.64 -30.58
N ILE A 350 -16.94 29.54 -29.31
CA ILE A 350 -17.70 30.08 -28.18
C ILE A 350 -16.85 31.01 -27.32
N PRO A 351 -17.44 31.94 -26.56
CA PRO A 351 -16.66 32.76 -25.64
C PRO A 351 -16.03 31.99 -24.52
N LEU A 352 -14.89 32.49 -24.00
CA LEU A 352 -14.31 31.97 -22.74
C LEU A 352 -15.25 32.28 -21.56
N PRO A 353 -15.18 31.46 -20.48
CA PRO A 353 -15.85 31.79 -19.23
C PRO A 353 -15.43 33.18 -18.71
N PRO A 354 -16.33 33.92 -18.05
CA PRO A 354 -16.01 35.24 -17.51
C PRO A 354 -14.81 35.24 -16.55
N GLY A 355 -13.92 36.20 -16.69
CA GLY A 355 -12.74 36.34 -15.83
C GLY A 355 -11.59 35.39 -16.12
N ILE A 356 -11.68 34.55 -17.17
CA ILE A 356 -10.65 33.61 -17.59
C ILE A 356 -9.92 34.14 -18.83
N SER A 357 -8.60 33.98 -18.82
CA SER A 357 -7.77 34.25 -20.01
C SER A 357 -6.66 33.18 -20.09
N GLY A 358 -6.30 32.82 -21.32
CA GLY A 358 -5.24 31.86 -21.58
C GLY A 358 -4.24 32.31 -22.62
N CYS A 359 -3.32 31.48 -23.02
CA CYS A 359 -2.42 31.69 -24.12
C CYS A 359 -3.09 31.30 -25.44
N GLU A 360 -2.84 32.06 -26.52
CA GLU A 360 -3.30 31.68 -27.87
C GLU A 360 -2.83 30.27 -28.21
N GLY A 361 -3.72 29.43 -28.73
CA GLY A 361 -3.44 28.02 -29.04
C GLY A 361 -3.42 27.09 -27.85
N GLU A 362 -3.68 27.56 -26.63
CA GLU A 362 -3.73 26.71 -25.43
C GLU A 362 -4.90 25.74 -25.49
N ASP A 363 -4.65 24.49 -25.09
CA ASP A 363 -5.66 23.45 -25.03
C ASP A 363 -6.69 23.72 -23.92
N VAL A 364 -7.97 23.55 -24.26
CA VAL A 364 -9.12 23.69 -23.35
C VAL A 364 -9.67 22.33 -23.01
N TRP A 365 -9.71 22.00 -21.71
CA TRP A 365 -10.13 20.72 -21.20
C TRP A 365 -11.47 20.85 -20.45
N LYS A 366 -12.46 20.04 -20.85
CA LYS A 366 -13.72 19.90 -20.10
C LYS A 366 -13.49 18.94 -18.93
N ASN A 367 -13.51 19.45 -17.71
CA ASN A 367 -13.25 18.70 -16.48
C ASN A 367 -14.50 18.40 -15.66
N SER A 368 -15.66 18.91 -16.05
CA SER A 368 -16.95 18.53 -15.47
C SER A 368 -18.09 18.70 -16.46
N ASP A 369 -19.08 17.83 -16.33
CA ASP A 369 -20.27 17.80 -17.18
C ASP A 369 -21.49 18.29 -16.39
N ALA A 370 -22.19 19.30 -16.91
CA ALA A 370 -23.33 19.91 -16.26
C ALA A 370 -24.54 18.94 -16.12
N ARG A 371 -24.68 17.97 -17.03
CA ARG A 371 -25.74 16.95 -16.96
C ARG A 371 -25.46 15.98 -15.84
N LEU A 372 -24.21 15.48 -15.76
CA LEU A 372 -23.80 14.58 -14.66
C LEU A 372 -23.93 15.27 -13.30
N LYS A 373 -23.55 16.52 -13.18
CA LYS A 373 -23.76 17.27 -11.92
C LYS A 373 -25.23 17.32 -11.51
N ARG A 374 -26.15 17.58 -12.44
CA ARG A 374 -27.59 17.56 -12.16
C ARG A 374 -28.09 16.15 -11.86
N GLU A 375 -27.62 15.15 -12.60
CA GLU A 375 -28.02 13.73 -12.40
C GLU A 375 -27.66 13.26 -10.98
N PHE A 376 -26.52 13.67 -10.43
CA PHE A 376 -26.04 13.20 -9.12
C PHE A 376 -26.12 14.27 -8.00
N GLN A 377 -26.78 15.40 -8.24
CA GLN A 377 -26.97 16.46 -7.23
C GLN A 377 -27.62 15.91 -5.96
N TRP A 378 -28.58 15.00 -6.10
CA TRP A 378 -29.28 14.36 -4.97
C TRP A 378 -28.32 13.66 -3.99
N ALA A 379 -27.14 13.24 -4.45
CA ALA A 379 -26.14 12.58 -3.60
C ALA A 379 -25.62 13.50 -2.48
N ARG A 380 -25.59 14.82 -2.72
CA ARG A 380 -25.26 15.82 -1.69
C ARG A 380 -26.43 16.13 -0.76
N GLU A 381 -27.64 16.06 -1.27
CA GLU A 381 -28.86 16.46 -0.56
C GLU A 381 -29.41 15.31 0.33
N GLY A 382 -29.12 14.06 -0.04
CA GLY A 382 -29.67 12.86 0.60
C GLY A 382 -28.99 12.41 1.90
N GLY A 383 -27.90 13.06 2.32
CA GLY A 383 -27.18 12.72 3.55
C GLY A 383 -27.80 13.46 4.76
N GLY A 384 -28.88 12.94 5.34
CA GLY A 384 -29.35 13.41 6.64
C GLY A 384 -28.26 13.23 7.73
N ASP A 385 -28.47 13.85 8.91
CA ASP A 385 -27.59 13.65 10.05
C ASP A 385 -27.49 12.15 10.40
N PRO A 386 -26.28 11.63 10.69
CA PRO A 386 -26.14 10.24 11.10
C PRO A 386 -26.95 9.95 12.35
N PRO A 387 -27.66 8.81 12.42
CA PRO A 387 -28.35 8.41 13.64
C PRO A 387 -27.32 8.30 14.76
N ARG A 388 -27.48 9.08 15.83
CA ARG A 388 -26.57 9.07 17.00
C ARG A 388 -26.88 7.86 17.86
N ARG A 389 -25.92 6.96 18.00
CA ARG A 389 -25.99 5.83 18.90
C ARG A 389 -25.21 6.11 20.17
N ASN A 390 -25.83 6.02 21.34
CA ASN A 390 -25.11 6.02 22.61
C ASN A 390 -24.21 4.80 22.70
N PHE A 391 -22.93 5.02 22.86
CA PHE A 391 -21.91 3.99 22.84
C PHE A 391 -21.23 3.85 24.21
N SER A 392 -21.21 2.64 24.78
CA SER A 392 -20.43 2.31 25.97
C SER A 392 -19.35 1.28 25.65
N TYR A 393 -18.12 1.59 25.99
CA TYR A 393 -17.01 0.65 25.85
C TYR A 393 -17.12 -0.52 26.84
N ALA A 394 -16.94 -1.74 26.35
CA ALA A 394 -16.73 -2.90 27.21
C ALA A 394 -15.50 -2.74 28.10
N ARG A 395 -15.49 -3.41 29.30
CA ARG A 395 -14.38 -3.31 30.28
C ARG A 395 -13.00 -3.52 29.63
N LYS A 396 -12.00 -2.73 30.09
CA LYS A 396 -10.60 -2.80 29.66
C LYS A 396 -10.05 -4.22 29.88
N ARG A 397 -9.74 -4.98 28.81
CA ARG A 397 -8.79 -6.09 28.90
C ARG A 397 -7.39 -5.52 28.71
N ASN A 398 -6.51 -5.70 29.68
CA ASN A 398 -5.12 -5.35 29.53
C ASN A 398 -4.41 -6.50 28.80
N TYR A 399 -4.07 -6.29 27.55
CA TYR A 399 -3.22 -7.21 26.81
C TYR A 399 -1.78 -7.01 27.27
N ARG A 400 -1.30 -7.88 28.17
CA ARG A 400 0.10 -7.93 28.59
C ARG A 400 0.78 -9.02 27.77
N PHE A 401 1.85 -8.65 27.08
CA PHE A 401 2.71 -9.59 26.39
C PHE A 401 3.86 -9.97 27.32
N PRO A 402 3.95 -11.21 27.79
CA PRO A 402 5.03 -11.63 28.66
C PRO A 402 6.36 -11.51 27.90
N VAL A 403 7.27 -10.71 28.43
CA VAL A 403 8.64 -10.63 27.92
C VAL A 403 9.36 -11.89 28.38
N LYS A 404 9.57 -12.86 27.47
CA LYS A 404 10.44 -13.98 27.78
C LYS A 404 11.87 -13.46 27.89
N LYS A 405 12.46 -13.62 29.07
CA LYS A 405 13.91 -13.49 29.24
C LYS A 405 14.54 -14.69 28.52
N ALA A 406 15.07 -14.48 27.33
CA ALA A 406 15.93 -15.44 26.68
C ALA A 406 17.35 -14.86 26.70
N GLY A 407 18.28 -15.57 27.25
CA GLY A 407 19.70 -15.37 27.02
C GLY A 407 20.04 -15.90 25.63
N ALA A 408 19.57 -15.24 24.57
CA ALA A 408 20.05 -15.53 23.24
C ALA A 408 21.38 -14.82 23.06
N GLU A 409 22.40 -15.54 22.64
CA GLU A 409 23.61 -14.93 22.14
C GLU A 409 23.25 -14.14 20.89
N SER A 410 23.53 -12.84 20.88
CA SER A 410 23.33 -11.97 19.72
C SER A 410 24.36 -12.28 18.64
N LEU A 411 23.90 -12.27 17.36
CA LEU A 411 24.74 -12.51 16.20
C LEU A 411 24.78 -11.30 15.27
N LEU A 412 25.90 -11.13 14.58
CA LEU A 412 25.98 -10.30 13.38
C LEU A 412 25.53 -11.16 12.18
N TYR A 413 24.36 -10.85 11.62
CA TYR A 413 23.90 -11.44 10.38
C TYR A 413 24.40 -10.56 9.23
N ALA A 414 25.19 -11.13 8.31
CA ALA A 414 25.72 -10.41 7.17
C ALA A 414 25.22 -11.02 5.86
N LEU A 415 24.37 -10.28 5.14
CA LEU A 415 23.92 -10.67 3.80
C LEU A 415 25.05 -10.38 2.81
N THR A 416 25.54 -11.45 2.16
CA THR A 416 26.71 -11.39 1.30
C THR A 416 26.38 -10.77 -0.08
N PRO A 417 27.32 -10.00 -0.66
CA PRO A 417 27.22 -9.63 -2.08
C PRO A 417 27.38 -10.86 -2.99
N PRO A 418 27.01 -10.74 -4.29
CA PRO A 418 27.22 -11.81 -5.25
C PRO A 418 28.68 -12.27 -5.28
N GLY A 419 28.91 -13.59 -5.37
CA GLY A 419 30.22 -14.21 -5.45
C GLY A 419 30.92 -14.46 -4.10
N ILE A 420 30.38 -14.00 -2.98
CA ILE A 420 30.89 -14.36 -1.63
C ILE A 420 29.98 -15.42 -1.02
N THR A 421 30.54 -16.62 -0.82
CA THR A 421 29.86 -17.76 -0.16
C THR A 421 30.46 -18.11 1.19
N SER A 422 31.68 -17.64 1.48
CA SER A 422 32.38 -17.85 2.73
C SER A 422 33.34 -16.67 3.02
N LEU A 423 33.73 -16.54 4.28
CA LEU A 423 34.81 -15.64 4.72
C LEU A 423 35.85 -16.46 5.47
N GLU A 424 37.13 -16.07 5.35
CA GLU A 424 38.23 -16.69 6.10
C GLU A 424 38.14 -16.41 7.60
N THR A 425 37.40 -15.36 7.99
CA THR A 425 37.21 -14.98 9.40
C THR A 425 36.19 -15.87 10.08
N ALA A 426 36.65 -16.88 10.82
CA ALA A 426 35.81 -17.72 11.67
C ALA A 426 35.52 -16.98 12.99
N SER A 427 34.41 -16.25 13.07
CA SER A 427 33.93 -15.69 14.33
C SER A 427 32.63 -16.38 14.76
N PRO A 428 32.52 -16.84 16.02
CA PRO A 428 31.28 -17.43 16.51
C PRO A 428 30.12 -16.39 16.57
N ARG A 429 30.44 -15.11 16.41
CA ARG A 429 29.47 -14.01 16.40
C ARG A 429 28.93 -13.69 14.98
N LEU A 430 29.46 -14.31 13.94
CA LEU A 430 29.10 -14.03 12.54
C LEU A 430 28.24 -15.15 11.96
N CYS A 431 27.09 -14.78 11.40
CA CYS A 431 26.25 -15.65 10.58
C CYS A 431 26.16 -15.06 9.15
N LEU A 432 26.70 -15.77 8.16
CA LEU A 432 26.58 -15.36 6.76
C LEU A 432 25.23 -15.79 6.19
N VAL A 433 24.58 -14.87 5.50
CA VAL A 433 23.32 -15.10 4.78
C VAL A 433 23.60 -14.92 3.30
N THR A 434 23.49 -15.98 2.52
CA THR A 434 23.80 -15.98 1.07
C THR A 434 22.52 -15.94 0.24
N ALA A 435 22.56 -15.35 -0.96
CA ALA A 435 21.43 -15.38 -1.88
C ALA A 435 21.09 -16.82 -2.33
N LEU A 436 19.81 -17.13 -2.52
CA LEU A 436 19.35 -18.46 -2.91
C LEU A 436 19.79 -18.85 -4.33
N ASP A 437 19.94 -17.87 -5.21
CA ASP A 437 20.39 -18.02 -6.60
C ASP A 437 21.89 -18.22 -6.76
N SER A 438 22.67 -18.06 -5.68
CA SER A 438 24.10 -18.34 -5.68
C SER A 438 24.38 -19.85 -5.62
N SER A 439 25.48 -20.30 -6.20
CA SER A 439 25.94 -21.71 -6.14
C SER A 439 26.38 -22.19 -4.74
N GLY A 440 26.25 -21.33 -3.73
CA GLY A 440 26.69 -21.62 -2.37
C GLY A 440 25.76 -22.62 -1.66
N THR A 441 26.35 -23.45 -0.78
CA THR A 441 25.69 -24.44 0.07
C THR A 441 25.45 -23.92 1.49
N GLY A 442 25.42 -22.59 1.68
CA GLY A 442 25.26 -21.96 2.99
C GLY A 442 23.97 -22.38 3.72
N MET A 443 24.03 -22.52 5.02
CA MET A 443 22.90 -22.90 5.86
C MET A 443 21.77 -21.84 5.81
N HIS A 444 22.14 -20.57 5.85
CA HIS A 444 21.20 -19.45 5.78
C HIS A 444 21.10 -18.90 4.36
N ARG A 445 19.92 -18.95 3.77
CA ARG A 445 19.66 -18.55 2.39
C ARG A 445 18.59 -17.45 2.32
N LYS A 446 18.90 -16.31 1.69
CA LYS A 446 17.92 -15.27 1.43
C LYS A 446 17.19 -15.57 0.12
N VAL A 447 15.87 -15.69 0.21
CA VAL A 447 15.01 -15.94 -0.95
C VAL A 447 14.80 -14.66 -1.73
N ALA A 448 15.14 -14.67 -3.02
CA ALA A 448 14.91 -13.52 -3.89
C ALA A 448 13.40 -13.25 -4.07
N PRO A 449 12.97 -11.98 -4.20
CA PRO A 449 11.56 -11.65 -4.46
C PRO A 449 11.00 -12.28 -5.74
N SER A 450 11.87 -12.55 -6.71
CA SER A 450 11.52 -13.20 -7.98
C SER A 450 11.36 -14.72 -7.89
N PHE A 451 11.77 -15.34 -6.77
CA PHE A 451 11.62 -16.78 -6.57
C PHE A 451 10.15 -17.20 -6.70
N ARG A 452 9.90 -18.24 -7.48
CA ARG A 452 8.56 -18.84 -7.62
C ARG A 452 8.58 -20.24 -7.00
N PRO A 453 7.76 -20.47 -5.95
CA PRO A 453 7.61 -21.81 -5.37
C PRO A 453 7.10 -22.80 -6.40
N GLU A 454 7.83 -23.92 -6.59
CA GLU A 454 7.40 -25.03 -7.40
C GLU A 454 7.09 -26.23 -6.50
N PRO A 455 6.00 -26.97 -6.76
CA PRO A 455 5.71 -28.19 -6.02
C PRO A 455 6.89 -29.14 -6.02
N ASP A 456 7.15 -29.79 -4.88
CA ASP A 456 8.15 -30.85 -4.71
C ASP A 456 9.61 -30.43 -4.92
N THR A 457 9.90 -29.15 -5.15
CA THR A 457 11.26 -28.64 -5.23
C THR A 457 11.67 -27.98 -3.92
N CYS A 458 12.72 -28.51 -3.27
CA CYS A 458 13.32 -27.89 -2.09
C CYS A 458 14.72 -27.40 -2.43
N PRO A 459 14.94 -26.08 -2.52
CA PRO A 459 16.29 -25.53 -2.73
C PRO A 459 17.22 -25.93 -1.58
N PRO A 460 18.55 -25.99 -1.81
CA PRO A 460 19.52 -26.28 -0.76
C PRO A 460 19.52 -25.19 0.31
N GLY A 461 19.59 -25.59 1.57
CA GLY A 461 19.60 -24.71 2.74
C GLY A 461 18.74 -25.25 3.88
N GLU A 462 18.96 -24.74 5.08
CA GLU A 462 18.21 -25.12 6.28
C GLU A 462 17.33 -23.98 6.79
N VAL A 463 17.82 -22.75 6.70
CA VAL A 463 17.14 -21.53 7.18
C VAL A 463 16.93 -20.56 6.02
N PHE A 464 15.68 -20.23 5.75
CA PHE A 464 15.29 -19.39 4.63
C PHE A 464 14.81 -18.01 5.11
N TRP A 465 15.44 -16.95 4.62
CA TRP A 465 15.08 -15.57 4.88
C TRP A 465 14.08 -15.11 3.81
N VAL A 466 12.83 -14.94 4.18
CA VAL A 466 11.71 -14.81 3.26
C VAL A 466 11.09 -13.42 3.30
N GLU A 467 10.77 -12.87 2.13
CA GLU A 467 10.26 -11.51 1.95
C GLU A 467 8.74 -11.43 1.71
N SER A 468 8.07 -12.58 1.53
CA SER A 468 6.63 -12.65 1.27
C SER A 468 5.96 -13.79 2.05
N TRP A 469 4.65 -13.67 2.24
CA TRP A 469 3.84 -14.70 2.88
C TRP A 469 3.76 -15.99 2.06
N ASP A 470 3.88 -15.89 0.73
CA ASP A 470 3.89 -17.04 -0.15
C ASP A 470 5.18 -17.87 0.04
N HIS A 471 6.34 -17.22 0.06
CA HIS A 471 7.61 -17.86 0.37
C HIS A 471 7.62 -18.47 1.79
N TYR A 472 7.12 -17.74 2.78
CA TYR A 472 7.01 -18.23 4.15
C TYR A 472 6.19 -19.51 4.22
N ALA A 473 5.02 -19.51 3.61
CA ALA A 473 4.11 -20.65 3.60
C ALA A 473 4.70 -21.87 2.85
N PHE A 474 5.38 -21.62 1.73
CA PHE A 474 6.06 -22.65 0.94
C PHE A 474 7.14 -23.36 1.77
N PHE A 475 8.14 -22.62 2.26
CA PHE A 475 9.23 -23.24 3.03
C PHE A 475 8.76 -23.87 4.35
N LEU A 476 7.75 -23.27 5.00
CA LEU A 476 7.12 -23.86 6.18
C LEU A 476 6.46 -25.21 5.84
N SER A 477 5.83 -25.34 4.66
CA SER A 477 5.24 -26.61 4.22
C SER A 477 6.26 -27.72 3.98
N LEU A 478 7.50 -27.35 3.69
CA LEU A 478 8.64 -28.27 3.56
C LEU A 478 9.37 -28.55 4.90
N GLY A 479 8.83 -28.07 6.02
CA GLY A 479 9.42 -28.24 7.35
C GLY A 479 10.71 -27.44 7.58
N LYS A 480 10.94 -26.39 6.79
CA LYS A 480 12.14 -25.56 6.88
C LYS A 480 11.96 -24.41 7.89
N GLU A 481 13.05 -23.99 8.53
CA GLU A 481 13.06 -22.80 9.35
C GLU A 481 12.99 -21.55 8.46
N CYS A 482 12.08 -20.62 8.79
CA CYS A 482 11.89 -19.37 8.06
C CYS A 482 12.18 -18.16 8.95
N VAL A 483 12.95 -17.21 8.42
CA VAL A 483 13.19 -15.90 9.05
C VAL A 483 12.46 -14.84 8.22
N PRO A 484 11.31 -14.34 8.66
CA PRO A 484 10.63 -13.23 8.00
C PRO A 484 11.53 -12.01 7.88
N TRP A 485 11.67 -11.51 6.65
CA TRP A 485 12.37 -10.27 6.35
C TRP A 485 11.54 -9.05 6.79
N TRP A 486 12.15 -7.91 6.95
CA TRP A 486 11.47 -6.69 7.39
C TRP A 486 10.31 -6.25 6.47
N THR A 487 10.26 -6.68 5.22
CA THR A 487 9.14 -6.44 4.28
C THR A 487 7.84 -7.13 4.67
N MET A 488 7.92 -8.13 5.55
CA MET A 488 6.74 -8.80 6.11
C MET A 488 6.13 -8.03 7.30
N ASN A 489 6.68 -6.85 7.61
CA ASN A 489 6.12 -5.90 8.58
C ASN A 489 5.87 -6.49 9.98
N ILE A 490 6.85 -7.19 10.56
CA ILE A 490 6.77 -7.63 11.95
C ILE A 490 6.95 -6.41 12.86
N PHE A 491 5.83 -5.87 13.35
CA PHE A 491 5.77 -4.53 13.91
C PHE A 491 5.38 -4.49 15.41
N ASN A 492 4.83 -5.56 15.94
CA ASN A 492 4.39 -5.64 17.34
C ASN A 492 4.67 -7.00 17.97
N SER A 493 4.48 -7.08 19.29
CA SER A 493 4.72 -8.32 20.05
C SER A 493 3.79 -9.47 19.66
N LEU A 494 2.59 -9.19 19.15
CA LEU A 494 1.65 -10.21 18.70
C LEU A 494 2.15 -10.93 17.45
N SER A 495 2.53 -10.17 16.43
CA SER A 495 3.10 -10.72 15.18
C SER A 495 4.42 -11.43 15.46
N ALA A 496 5.31 -10.81 16.25
CA ALA A 496 6.60 -11.35 16.63
C ALA A 496 6.52 -12.68 17.41
N ALA A 497 5.44 -12.91 18.15
CA ALA A 497 5.25 -14.12 18.94
C ALA A 497 5.17 -15.41 18.09
N SER A 498 4.82 -15.29 16.82
CA SER A 498 4.60 -16.42 15.90
C SER A 498 5.89 -16.98 15.30
N PHE A 499 7.03 -16.29 15.43
CA PHE A 499 8.26 -16.67 14.73
C PHE A 499 9.36 -17.08 15.69
N SER A 500 10.20 -18.05 15.29
CA SER A 500 11.42 -18.42 15.99
C SER A 500 12.47 -17.33 15.90
N ARG A 501 12.63 -16.74 14.71
CA ARG A 501 13.44 -15.55 14.39
C ARG A 501 12.71 -14.71 13.35
N PHE A 502 12.99 -13.41 13.33
CA PHE A 502 12.42 -12.45 12.37
C PHE A 502 13.24 -11.16 12.34
N VAL A 503 13.11 -10.38 11.27
CA VAL A 503 13.67 -9.03 11.18
C VAL A 503 12.58 -8.02 11.52
N PHE A 504 12.85 -7.12 12.47
CA PHE A 504 11.95 -6.03 12.81
C PHE A 504 11.73 -5.10 11.62
N SER A 505 10.54 -4.51 11.53
CA SER A 505 10.26 -3.43 10.58
C SER A 505 11.20 -2.23 10.85
N PRO A 506 11.83 -1.66 9.81
CA PRO A 506 12.69 -0.49 9.96
C PRO A 506 11.92 0.80 10.28
N GLU A 507 10.60 0.75 10.36
CA GLU A 507 9.73 1.84 10.80
C GLU A 507 9.56 1.89 12.32
N MET A 508 10.12 0.94 13.07
CA MET A 508 10.09 0.92 14.54
C MET A 508 11.25 1.73 15.14
N GLU A 509 10.97 2.45 16.21
CA GLU A 509 12.04 3.06 17.02
C GLU A 509 12.72 2.03 17.94
N VAL A 510 13.94 2.34 18.38
CA VAL A 510 14.71 1.46 19.28
C VAL A 510 13.96 1.16 20.57
N GLN A 511 13.24 2.14 21.14
CA GLN A 511 12.48 1.94 22.38
C GLN A 511 11.29 0.98 22.19
N GLU A 512 10.66 1.00 21.03
CA GLU A 512 9.60 0.05 20.68
C GLU A 512 10.16 -1.37 20.55
N ILE A 513 11.32 -1.52 19.88
CA ILE A 513 12.03 -2.80 19.76
C ILE A 513 12.39 -3.34 21.14
N LEU A 514 12.98 -2.51 22.02
CA LEU A 514 13.39 -2.92 23.36
C LEU A 514 12.23 -3.28 24.30
N LYS A 515 11.04 -2.74 24.05
CA LYS A 515 9.81 -3.07 24.79
C LYS A 515 9.06 -4.28 24.19
N ASN A 516 9.42 -4.72 22.98
CA ASN A 516 8.77 -5.86 22.33
C ASN A 516 8.95 -7.15 23.12
N GLY A 517 7.87 -7.88 23.37
CA GLY A 517 7.86 -9.11 24.16
C GLY A 517 8.68 -10.26 23.57
N SER A 518 8.96 -10.21 22.28
CA SER A 518 9.73 -11.24 21.54
C SER A 518 11.10 -10.73 21.06
N ARG A 519 11.60 -9.61 21.62
CA ARG A 519 12.85 -8.95 21.16
C ARG A 519 14.06 -9.87 21.09
N SER A 520 14.18 -10.84 22.00
CA SER A 520 15.29 -11.80 22.01
C SER A 520 15.34 -12.73 20.80
N ARG A 521 14.28 -12.77 19.98
CA ARG A 521 14.18 -13.50 18.72
C ARG A 521 14.23 -12.58 17.49
N GLY A 522 14.11 -11.26 17.72
CA GLY A 522 14.11 -10.26 16.69
C GLY A 522 15.52 -9.81 16.30
N ILE A 523 15.73 -9.63 15.01
CA ILE A 523 16.96 -9.13 14.40
C ILE A 523 16.69 -7.70 13.93
N VAL A 524 17.63 -6.80 14.20
CA VAL A 524 17.49 -5.38 13.84
C VAL A 524 18.29 -5.09 12.58
N PHE A 525 17.63 -4.55 11.55
CA PHE A 525 18.31 -4.11 10.33
C PHE A 525 19.16 -2.86 10.65
N CYS A 526 20.45 -3.06 10.81
CA CYS A 526 21.37 -2.03 11.32
C CYS A 526 22.13 -1.27 10.23
N ASP A 527 22.47 -1.93 9.13
CA ASP A 527 23.25 -1.34 8.04
C ASP A 527 22.85 -1.94 6.69
N GLY A 528 22.63 -1.09 5.70
CA GLY A 528 22.36 -1.55 4.34
C GLY A 528 21.62 -0.56 3.46
N PRO A 529 21.46 -0.91 2.18
CA PRO A 529 20.63 -0.13 1.26
C PRO A 529 19.17 -0.18 1.70
N ILE A 530 18.45 0.94 1.58
CA ILE A 530 17.04 1.03 1.94
C ILE A 530 16.20 1.00 0.67
N PRO A 531 15.50 -0.10 0.35
CA PRO A 531 14.48 -0.07 -0.68
C PRO A 531 13.27 0.72 -0.15
N LEU A 532 13.05 1.90 -0.72
CA LEU A 532 11.96 2.79 -0.35
C LEU A 532 10.61 2.29 -0.85
N MET A 533 10.58 1.66 -2.04
CA MET A 533 9.40 1.03 -2.60
C MET A 533 9.77 -0.09 -3.56
N ARG A 534 8.83 -1.00 -3.75
CA ARG A 534 8.88 -2.11 -4.69
C ARG A 534 7.73 -1.97 -5.67
N THR A 535 7.98 -2.20 -6.96
CA THR A 535 6.93 -2.08 -7.96
C THR A 535 7.05 -3.15 -9.05
N ARG A 536 5.91 -3.59 -9.57
CA ARG A 536 5.82 -4.38 -10.82
C ARG A 536 5.50 -3.50 -12.03
N TYR A 537 5.29 -2.20 -11.81
CA TYR A 537 5.03 -1.24 -12.86
C TYR A 537 6.33 -0.71 -13.48
N PRO A 538 6.28 -0.14 -14.68
CA PRO A 538 7.48 0.30 -15.39
C PRO A 538 8.34 1.27 -14.56
N MET A 539 9.64 0.97 -14.47
CA MET A 539 10.66 1.81 -13.87
C MET A 539 11.89 1.81 -14.80
N ILE A 540 12.63 2.90 -14.83
CA ILE A 540 13.89 3.00 -15.57
C ILE A 540 15.02 2.92 -14.54
N THR A 541 16.04 2.11 -14.81
CA THR A 541 17.24 2.04 -13.96
C THR A 541 18.03 3.34 -14.00
N GLY A 542 18.52 3.78 -12.83
CA GLY A 542 19.41 4.93 -12.69
C GLY A 542 18.94 5.96 -11.67
N GLU A 543 19.61 7.12 -11.65
CA GLU A 543 19.40 8.19 -10.69
C GLU A 543 18.10 8.97 -10.95
N TYR A 544 17.32 9.17 -9.89
CA TYR A 544 16.19 10.07 -9.83
C TYR A 544 16.46 11.18 -8.82
N ARG A 545 16.06 12.40 -9.14
CA ARG A 545 16.22 13.57 -8.26
C ARG A 545 14.89 14.26 -8.06
N ASP A 546 14.50 14.50 -6.79
CA ASP A 546 13.31 15.30 -6.47
C ASP A 546 13.59 16.81 -6.55
N GLU A 547 12.55 17.62 -6.41
CA GLU A 547 12.65 19.10 -6.46
C GLU A 547 13.45 19.70 -5.28
N ARG A 548 13.72 18.93 -4.24
CA ARG A 548 14.53 19.31 -3.08
C ARG A 548 15.99 18.89 -3.20
N GLY A 549 16.34 18.21 -4.31
CA GLY A 549 17.68 17.72 -4.57
C GLY A 549 18.01 16.36 -3.96
N HIS A 550 17.06 15.66 -3.33
CA HIS A 550 17.29 14.30 -2.84
C HIS A 550 17.45 13.35 -4.02
N LEU A 551 18.41 12.45 -3.88
CA LEU A 551 18.73 11.44 -4.88
C LEU A 551 18.14 10.08 -4.48
N PHE A 552 17.71 9.35 -5.49
CA PHE A 552 17.19 7.99 -5.38
C PHE A 552 17.75 7.16 -6.55
N GLU A 553 17.91 5.88 -6.34
CA GLU A 553 18.38 4.96 -7.38
C GLU A 553 17.30 3.95 -7.72
N GLY A 554 16.87 3.95 -8.98
CA GLY A 554 15.96 2.93 -9.53
C GLY A 554 16.74 1.72 -10.02
N ASP A 555 16.31 0.53 -9.65
CA ASP A 555 16.82 -0.76 -10.11
C ASP A 555 15.70 -1.57 -10.75
N ALA A 556 15.62 -1.50 -12.08
CA ALA A 556 14.64 -2.24 -12.88
C ALA A 556 15.09 -3.66 -13.24
N SER A 557 16.32 -4.04 -12.91
CA SER A 557 16.83 -5.41 -13.11
C SER A 557 16.27 -6.38 -12.09
N ALA A 558 15.85 -5.87 -10.91
CA ALA A 558 15.15 -6.64 -9.90
C ALA A 558 13.69 -6.89 -10.31
N SER A 559 13.12 -8.02 -9.91
CA SER A 559 11.70 -8.33 -10.10
C SER A 559 11.07 -8.75 -8.77
N PRO A 560 10.25 -7.89 -8.14
CA PRO A 560 9.82 -6.54 -8.58
C PRO A 560 10.97 -5.52 -8.62
N ALA A 561 10.83 -4.45 -9.43
CA ALA A 561 11.75 -3.34 -9.47
C ALA A 561 11.80 -2.58 -8.14
N LEU A 562 12.94 -1.99 -7.81
CA LEU A 562 13.23 -1.37 -6.53
C LEU A 562 13.65 0.09 -6.69
N LEU A 563 13.16 0.97 -5.83
CA LEU A 563 13.69 2.32 -5.68
C LEU A 563 14.42 2.41 -4.35
N TYR A 564 15.69 2.73 -4.40
CA TYR A 564 16.54 2.88 -3.23
C TYR A 564 16.74 4.34 -2.83
N ASN A 565 16.96 4.56 -1.53
CA ASN A 565 17.51 5.82 -1.04
C ASN A 565 19.00 5.88 -1.40
N GLU A 566 19.49 7.05 -1.81
CA GLU A 566 20.93 7.28 -1.99
C GLU A 566 21.72 6.99 -0.71
N LYS A 567 21.16 7.43 0.42
CA LYS A 567 21.76 7.21 1.73
C LYS A 567 21.45 5.82 2.25
N ARG A 568 22.49 5.13 2.64
CA ARG A 568 22.43 3.84 3.32
C ARG A 568 21.86 3.99 4.73
N LEU A 569 21.07 3.04 5.22
CA LEU A 569 20.77 2.94 6.65
C LEU A 569 22.06 2.61 7.41
N LEU A 570 22.35 3.32 8.49
CA LEU A 570 23.46 3.03 9.39
C LEU A 570 23.08 3.40 10.83
N ALA A 571 22.65 2.39 11.59
CA ALA A 571 22.16 2.55 12.95
C ALA A 571 23.18 2.10 14.03
N VAL A 572 24.48 2.17 13.73
CA VAL A 572 25.57 1.71 14.61
C VAL A 572 25.60 2.38 15.99
N ASP A 573 25.05 3.59 16.11
CA ASP A 573 24.98 4.29 17.40
C ASP A 573 24.02 3.59 18.38
N HIS A 574 23.01 2.89 17.84
CA HIS A 574 22.04 2.14 18.65
C HIS A 574 22.50 0.70 18.96
N LEU A 575 23.58 0.22 18.31
CA LEU A 575 24.05 -1.16 18.49
C LEU A 575 24.32 -1.51 19.97
N PRO A 576 24.96 -0.68 20.80
CA PRO A 576 25.18 -1.03 22.22
C PRO A 576 23.88 -1.21 23.01
N ALA A 577 22.82 -0.48 22.66
CA ALA A 577 21.52 -0.62 23.31
C ALA A 577 20.76 -1.89 22.90
N LEU A 578 21.02 -2.40 21.69
CA LEU A 578 20.34 -3.51 21.07
C LEU A 578 21.05 -4.86 21.28
N TRP A 579 22.41 -4.83 21.33
CA TRP A 579 23.24 -6.01 21.50
C TRP A 579 22.95 -6.71 22.84
N ASN A 580 22.95 -8.01 22.87
CA ASN A 580 22.53 -8.86 23.99
C ASN A 580 21.08 -8.70 24.48
N LYS A 581 20.24 -7.92 23.77
CA LYS A 581 18.81 -7.77 24.06
C LYS A 581 17.91 -8.27 22.91
N THR A 582 18.49 -8.37 21.71
CA THR A 582 17.86 -8.90 20.50
C THR A 582 18.60 -10.16 20.04
N ALA A 583 18.05 -10.89 19.03
CA ALA A 583 18.77 -12.02 18.43
C ALA A 583 20.03 -11.59 17.67
N GLY A 584 20.15 -10.30 17.37
CA GLY A 584 21.31 -9.74 16.71
C GLY A 584 20.98 -8.54 15.84
N VAL A 585 21.97 -8.14 15.05
CA VAL A 585 21.88 -7.06 14.08
C VAL A 585 22.15 -7.59 12.69
N LEU A 586 21.50 -6.98 11.69
CA LEU A 586 21.63 -7.35 10.29
C LEU A 586 22.39 -6.26 9.55
N TYR A 587 23.45 -6.67 8.86
CA TYR A 587 24.15 -5.92 7.84
C TYR A 587 23.79 -6.47 6.46
N ASP A 588 23.16 -5.67 5.62
CA ASP A 588 22.89 -6.01 4.23
C ASP A 588 24.01 -5.47 3.33
N GLY A 589 24.94 -6.33 3.00
CA GLY A 589 26.08 -6.06 2.09
C GLY A 589 25.79 -6.48 0.63
N SER A 590 24.56 -6.81 0.28
CA SER A 590 24.22 -7.34 -1.04
C SER A 590 24.62 -6.45 -2.23
N ARG A 591 24.77 -5.16 -2.00
CA ARG A 591 25.18 -4.16 -3.01
C ARG A 591 26.62 -3.64 -2.82
N ASP A 592 27.36 -4.15 -1.84
CA ASP A 592 28.74 -3.77 -1.60
C ASP A 592 29.69 -4.57 -2.51
N THR A 593 30.86 -4.01 -2.79
CA THR A 593 31.93 -4.79 -3.41
C THR A 593 32.47 -5.83 -2.41
N PRO A 594 33.05 -6.94 -2.86
CA PRO A 594 33.64 -7.93 -1.96
C PRO A 594 34.66 -7.36 -0.96
N GLN A 595 35.43 -6.35 -1.37
CA GLN A 595 36.41 -5.68 -0.52
C GLN A 595 35.72 -4.86 0.58
N VAL A 596 34.75 -4.00 0.22
CA VAL A 596 33.97 -3.17 1.15
C VAL A 596 33.21 -4.06 2.13
N PHE A 597 32.63 -5.17 1.65
CA PHE A 597 31.93 -6.12 2.49
C PHE A 597 32.84 -6.70 3.59
N ARG A 598 34.04 -7.20 3.23
CA ARG A 598 34.99 -7.75 4.19
C ARG A 598 35.44 -6.72 5.22
N GLU A 599 35.75 -5.50 4.77
CA GLU A 599 36.16 -4.39 5.65
C GLU A 599 35.05 -4.03 6.65
N ARG A 600 33.80 -3.92 6.20
CA ARG A 600 32.64 -3.65 7.09
C ARG A 600 32.42 -4.76 8.10
N VAL A 601 32.45 -6.03 7.67
CA VAL A 601 32.30 -7.17 8.58
C VAL A 601 33.39 -7.14 9.66
N SER A 602 34.64 -6.88 9.31
CA SER A 602 35.73 -6.75 10.28
C SER A 602 35.45 -5.64 11.30
N LEU A 603 35.09 -4.44 10.82
CA LEU A 603 34.76 -3.31 11.69
C LEU A 603 33.57 -3.60 12.62
N TYR A 604 32.56 -4.33 12.16
CA TYR A 604 31.43 -4.77 13.00
C TYR A 604 31.85 -5.75 14.08
N LEU A 605 32.72 -6.72 13.75
CA LEU A 605 33.22 -7.68 14.73
C LEU A 605 34.05 -6.99 15.83
N ASP A 606 34.94 -6.07 15.44
CA ASP A 606 35.74 -5.27 16.37
C ASP A 606 34.84 -4.37 17.27
N LEU A 607 33.80 -3.77 16.67
CA LEU A 607 32.82 -2.96 17.40
C LEU A 607 32.04 -3.81 18.41
N ILE A 608 31.59 -4.99 18.02
CA ILE A 608 30.83 -5.93 18.87
C ILE A 608 31.69 -6.38 20.04
N GLU A 609 32.95 -6.78 19.80
CA GLU A 609 33.88 -7.19 20.86
C GLU A 609 34.06 -6.08 21.89
N LYS A 610 34.25 -4.82 21.47
CA LYS A 610 34.36 -3.69 22.38
C LYS A 610 33.08 -3.44 23.16
N VAL A 611 31.92 -3.56 22.54
CA VAL A 611 30.62 -3.43 23.23
C VAL A 611 30.46 -4.50 24.30
N GLU A 612 30.85 -5.75 24.03
CA GLU A 612 30.80 -6.85 25.00
C GLU A 612 31.75 -6.64 26.17
N GLN A 613 32.92 -6.08 25.94
CA GLN A 613 33.90 -5.75 26.95
C GLN A 613 33.56 -4.46 27.75
N GLY A 614 32.46 -3.77 27.43
CA GLY A 614 32.08 -2.50 28.02
C GLY A 614 32.98 -1.34 27.62
N GLY A 615 33.79 -1.49 26.58
CA GLY A 615 34.73 -0.50 26.07
C GLY A 615 34.10 0.53 25.14
N SER A 616 34.88 1.56 24.79
CA SER A 616 34.47 2.57 23.80
C SER A 616 34.68 2.05 22.38
N ALA A 617 33.60 1.95 21.61
CA ALA A 617 33.59 1.55 20.18
C ALA A 617 33.54 2.78 19.25
N ARG A 618 33.99 3.96 19.69
CA ARG A 618 33.89 5.23 18.93
C ARG A 618 34.63 5.17 17.61
N LYS A 619 35.85 4.59 17.61
CA LYS A 619 36.69 4.51 16.42
C LYS A 619 36.03 3.69 15.30
N GLU A 620 35.48 2.54 15.62
CA GLU A 620 34.82 1.62 14.70
C GLU A 620 33.54 2.24 14.13
N LYS A 621 32.72 2.89 14.98
CA LYS A 621 31.53 3.62 14.56
C LYS A 621 31.87 4.75 13.57
N GLU A 622 32.89 5.56 13.86
CA GLU A 622 33.32 6.63 12.96
C GLU A 622 33.92 6.09 11.64
N ALA A 623 34.62 4.96 11.68
CA ALA A 623 35.10 4.31 10.48
C ALA A 623 33.93 3.85 9.57
N LEU A 624 32.92 3.15 10.12
CA LEU A 624 31.73 2.75 9.41
C LEU A 624 30.95 3.94 8.81
N LYS A 625 30.82 5.03 9.55
CA LYS A 625 30.15 6.26 9.09
C LYS A 625 30.85 6.92 7.90
N LYS A 626 32.17 6.79 7.80
CA LYS A 626 32.97 7.37 6.71
C LYS A 626 32.92 6.57 5.41
N MET A 627 32.48 5.31 5.46
CA MET A 627 32.52 4.42 4.29
C MET A 627 31.47 4.74 3.21
N ALA A 628 30.36 5.39 3.55
CA ALA A 628 29.32 5.80 2.60
C ALA A 628 28.41 6.88 3.20
N PRO A 629 27.73 7.69 2.40
CA PRO A 629 26.64 8.54 2.86
C PRO A 629 25.57 7.70 3.58
N TYR A 630 25.13 8.16 4.76
CA TYR A 630 24.19 7.39 5.59
C TYR A 630 23.07 8.23 6.18
N THR A 631 22.05 7.53 6.66
CA THR A 631 20.96 8.03 7.51
C THR A 631 20.77 7.06 8.67
N THR A 632 20.42 7.56 9.83
CA THR A 632 20.05 6.73 10.98
C THR A 632 18.65 6.12 10.84
N GLY A 633 17.96 6.44 9.76
CA GLY A 633 16.60 5.96 9.51
C GLY A 633 15.62 6.50 10.54
N LEU A 634 14.69 5.64 10.96
CA LEU A 634 13.62 5.98 11.90
C LEU A 634 13.87 5.48 13.33
N TYR A 635 15.04 4.93 13.60
CA TYR A 635 15.35 4.32 14.90
C TYR A 635 15.41 5.29 16.08
N GLY A 636 15.65 6.58 15.82
CA GLY A 636 15.62 7.62 16.88
C GLY A 636 14.21 8.08 17.24
N GLU A 637 13.36 8.27 16.23
CA GLU A 637 12.06 8.93 16.36
C GLU A 637 10.86 8.03 16.02
N GLY A 638 11.10 6.91 15.30
CA GLY A 638 10.04 6.04 14.79
C GLY A 638 9.19 6.71 13.72
N VAL A 639 8.03 6.13 13.47
CA VAL A 639 7.00 6.70 12.60
C VAL A 639 5.76 7.09 13.41
N ILE A 640 5.12 8.16 12.98
CA ILE A 640 3.85 8.61 13.55
C ILE A 640 2.74 7.61 13.27
#